data_2fe2d0073c383eda1e14d4673483e671
#
_entry.id   2fe2d0073c383eda1e14d4673483e671
#
_cell.length_a   1.000
_cell.length_b   1.000
_cell.length_c   1.000
_cell.angle_alpha   90.00
_cell.angle_beta   90.00
_cell.angle_gamma   90.00
#
_symmetry.space_group_name_H-M   'P 1'
#
loop_
_entity.id
_entity.type
_entity.pdbx_description
1 polymer ?
#
loop_
_entity_poly.entity_id
_entity_poly.type
_entity_poly.pdbx_seq_one_letter_code
_entity_poly.pdbx_strand_id
1 'polypeptide(L)'
;MTGNHPAALLRRLNPYCARALDAAASLCQTRAHAEITIEHWLLKLLEQGEGDITVIARRYEWDIDTLWQSLLAHLDTLPRPVRERPQLSEPLAALIRQAWLIASLEGDDPQIRSQHLLMALTEKPMLPACNDLWVLLSLSRVQLERLRPLLDAQSDECPARQPQVTEPLTSALPETATADAPAKTLTEKQDDALLAVLNRFTEDVTEKARSGRIDPVFGRDTEIRQMVDILSRRRKNNPILVGEPGVGKTALVEGLALRITEGNVPDSLKTVHIRTLDLGLLQAGAGVKGEFEQRLKNVIDAVQKSPEPVLLFIDEAHTIIGAGNQAGGADAANLLKPALARGELRTIAATTWSEYKQYFERDAALERRFQMVKVDEPDDDTACLMLRGLKARYAQHHGVHMLDSAIQTAVRLSRRYLTGRQLPAKAVGLLDTAGARVRMSLDTLPEPLTQLHARLAALDIEREAIEQDSVFYPEASPERLAELTDLRDELQAEAGHLEAQYQQEKALAQQIMTLRQEGTDSTELQQQLRTHQGFAPLLALDVDARAVATVVADWTGIPHSSLLRDEQSDLLSMEQSLENRVVGQRPALCAIAQRLRAAKTGLTPENGPQGVFLLTGPSGTGKTETALTLADTLFGGEKSLITINLSEYQEPHTVSQLKGSPPGYVGYGQGGVLTEAVRKRPYSVVLLDEVEKAHRDVMNLFYQVFDRGFMRDGEGREIDFRNTVILMTANLGSDHIMQLLEEKPDATDADLHELLYPLLRDHFQPALMARFQTVIYRPLGQEAMRAIVEMKLAQVARRLHQHYGLETEISNSLYDALTAACLLPDTGARNIDSLLNQQILPVLSQQLLAQQAVHHKPARLRLDWDDEDGIVLEFDEK
;
A
#
# COMPACT_ATOMS: atom_id res chain seq x y z
N MET A 1 20.07 52.68 35.54
CA MET A 1 20.02 51.27 35.21
C MET A 1 18.71 50.72 35.79
N THR A 2 17.62 51.03 35.19
CA THR A 2 16.30 50.67 35.61
C THR A 2 15.45 50.56 34.35
N GLY A 3 15.08 49.36 33.95
CA GLY A 3 14.27 49.20 32.74
C GLY A 3 14.09 47.79 32.24
N ASN A 4 14.01 46.81 33.12
CA ASN A 4 13.56 45.48 32.73
C ASN A 4 12.05 45.33 32.93
N HIS A 5 11.26 46.18 32.26
CA HIS A 5 9.83 45.96 32.23
C HIS A 5 9.50 44.80 31.26
N PRO A 6 8.78 43.76 31.70
CA PRO A 6 8.35 42.65 30.86
C PRO A 6 7.71 43.10 29.53
N ALA A 7 6.97 44.18 29.56
CA ALA A 7 6.33 44.77 28.37
C ALA A 7 7.30 45.24 27.27
N ALA A 8 8.53 45.65 27.62
CA ALA A 8 9.55 46.03 26.65
C ALA A 8 10.15 44.82 25.92
N LEU A 9 10.27 43.67 26.61
CA LEU A 9 10.76 42.42 26.04
C LEU A 9 9.74 41.74 25.13
N LEU A 10 8.44 41.85 25.46
CA LEU A 10 7.37 41.29 24.62
C LEU A 10 7.29 41.98 23.24
N ARG A 11 7.68 43.26 23.15
CA ARG A 11 7.76 44.02 21.88
C ARG A 11 8.93 43.54 21.00
N ARG A 12 9.85 42.76 21.52
CA ARG A 12 10.98 42.15 20.78
C ARG A 12 10.68 40.80 20.17
N LEU A 13 9.54 40.20 20.48
CA LEU A 13 9.08 38.97 19.83
C LEU A 13 8.75 39.26 18.36
N ASN A 14 9.10 38.30 17.49
CA ASN A 14 8.62 38.38 16.10
C ASN A 14 7.07 38.22 16.08
N PRO A 15 6.37 38.65 15.02
CA PRO A 15 4.92 38.52 14.94
C PRO A 15 4.38 37.09 15.09
N TYR A 16 5.17 36.06 14.74
CA TYR A 16 4.82 34.65 14.91
C TYR A 16 4.81 34.26 16.39
N CYS A 17 5.90 34.50 17.11
CA CYS A 17 6.00 34.21 18.54
C CYS A 17 5.02 35.05 19.38
N ALA A 18 4.76 36.29 18.98
CA ALA A 18 3.80 37.16 19.66
C ALA A 18 2.37 36.62 19.54
N ARG A 19 1.92 36.21 18.37
CA ARG A 19 0.61 35.56 18.17
C ARG A 19 0.48 34.28 18.96
N ALA A 20 1.54 33.45 18.99
CA ALA A 20 1.54 32.24 19.81
C ALA A 20 1.42 32.53 21.31
N LEU A 21 2.02 33.61 21.79
CA LEU A 21 1.91 34.04 23.19
C LEU A 21 0.50 34.54 23.53
N ASP A 22 -0.13 35.31 22.63
CA ASP A 22 -1.51 35.75 22.80
C ASP A 22 -2.50 34.57 22.82
N ALA A 23 -2.28 33.58 21.94
CA ALA A 23 -3.03 32.32 21.96
C ALA A 23 -2.79 31.49 23.22
N ALA A 24 -1.55 31.48 23.78
CA ALA A 24 -1.21 30.85 25.05
C ALA A 24 -1.91 31.56 26.24
N ALA A 25 -2.00 32.87 26.22
CA ALA A 25 -2.76 33.64 27.23
C ALA A 25 -4.27 33.30 27.18
N SER A 26 -4.84 33.19 25.98
CA SER A 26 -6.24 32.78 25.79
C SER A 26 -6.49 31.36 26.28
N LEU A 27 -5.56 30.43 26.00
CA LEU A 27 -5.62 29.04 26.48
C LEU A 27 -5.55 28.97 28.02
N CYS A 28 -4.63 29.75 28.63
CA CYS A 28 -4.48 29.84 30.07
C CYS A 28 -5.78 30.32 30.73
N GLN A 29 -6.43 31.35 30.13
CA GLN A 29 -7.69 31.87 30.61
C GLN A 29 -8.86 30.89 30.46
N THR A 30 -8.92 30.17 29.33
CA THR A 30 -9.95 29.12 29.07
C THR A 30 -9.87 27.96 30.04
N ARG A 31 -8.64 27.58 30.42
CA ARG A 31 -8.39 26.49 31.37
C ARG A 31 -8.41 26.93 32.82
N ALA A 32 -8.64 28.20 33.11
CA ALA A 32 -8.64 28.83 34.41
C ALA A 32 -7.32 28.62 35.19
N HIS A 33 -6.17 28.69 34.53
CA HIS A 33 -4.86 28.68 35.15
C HIS A 33 -4.45 30.08 35.62
N ALA A 34 -3.65 30.20 36.70
CA ALA A 34 -3.22 31.48 37.23
C ALA A 34 -2.11 32.14 36.43
N GLU A 35 -1.23 31.34 35.86
CA GLU A 35 -0.02 31.81 35.18
C GLU A 35 0.12 31.22 33.79
N ILE A 36 0.61 32.04 32.84
CA ILE A 36 1.01 31.58 31.51
C ILE A 36 2.39 30.98 31.64
N THR A 37 2.50 29.68 31.46
CA THR A 37 3.75 28.93 31.59
C THR A 37 4.43 28.69 30.24
N ILE A 38 5.64 28.17 30.24
CA ILE A 38 6.42 27.82 29.04
C ILE A 38 5.66 26.80 28.21
N GLU A 39 5.00 25.84 28.87
CA GLU A 39 4.23 24.76 28.22
C GLU A 39 3.03 25.31 27.44
N HIS A 40 2.32 26.31 27.97
CA HIS A 40 1.24 26.99 27.22
C HIS A 40 1.77 27.60 25.91
N TRP A 41 2.93 28.23 25.98
CA TRP A 41 3.51 28.89 24.81
C TRP A 41 4.10 27.90 23.80
N LEU A 42 4.84 26.88 24.25
CA LEU A 42 5.35 25.81 23.38
C LEU A 42 4.22 25.07 22.66
N LEU A 43 3.13 24.74 23.37
CA LEU A 43 1.95 24.12 22.77
C LEU A 43 1.41 24.96 21.60
N LYS A 44 1.30 26.28 21.81
CA LYS A 44 0.78 27.19 20.76
C LYS A 44 1.77 27.45 19.64
N LEU A 45 3.08 27.39 19.88
CA LEU A 45 4.10 27.45 18.84
C LEU A 45 4.06 26.21 17.94
N LEU A 46 3.79 25.02 18.49
CA LEU A 46 3.64 23.78 17.70
C LEU A 46 2.33 23.75 16.90
N GLU A 47 1.26 24.39 17.40
CA GLU A 47 -0.04 24.45 16.71
C GLU A 47 -0.11 25.52 15.61
N GLN A 48 0.74 26.53 15.63
CA GLN A 48 0.58 27.73 14.78
C GLN A 48 1.03 27.55 13.31
N GLY A 49 1.71 26.45 12.95
CA GLY A 49 2.13 26.16 11.59
C GLY A 49 3.65 26.00 11.41
N GLU A 50 4.19 26.43 10.28
CA GLU A 50 5.59 26.21 9.86
C GLU A 50 6.59 27.17 10.54
N GLY A 51 6.61 27.24 11.89
CA GLY A 51 7.62 27.96 12.65
C GLY A 51 8.97 27.25 12.71
N ASP A 52 9.98 27.91 13.29
CA ASP A 52 11.33 27.35 13.41
C ASP A 52 11.31 25.99 14.14
N ILE A 53 10.55 25.87 15.23
CA ILE A 53 10.46 24.61 16.01
C ILE A 53 9.84 23.47 15.17
N THR A 54 8.82 23.76 14.37
CA THR A 54 8.17 22.75 13.51
C THR A 54 9.08 22.29 12.39
N VAL A 55 9.85 23.21 11.78
CA VAL A 55 10.86 22.88 10.76
C VAL A 55 11.99 22.02 11.36
N ILE A 56 12.46 22.37 12.57
CA ILE A 56 13.46 21.58 13.31
C ILE A 56 12.90 20.19 13.63
N ALA A 57 11.68 20.09 14.15
CA ALA A 57 11.01 18.84 14.46
C ALA A 57 10.92 17.91 13.25
N ARG A 58 10.54 18.45 12.07
CA ARG A 58 10.51 17.69 10.82
C ARG A 58 11.90 17.20 10.39
N ARG A 59 12.92 18.02 10.56
CA ARG A 59 14.29 17.68 10.17
C ARG A 59 14.90 16.56 11.00
N TYR A 60 14.55 16.49 12.28
CA TYR A 60 15.08 15.50 13.23
C TYR A 60 14.06 14.41 13.57
N GLU A 61 12.97 14.33 12.80
CA GLU A 61 11.92 13.31 12.94
C GLU A 61 11.34 13.24 14.36
N TRP A 62 11.19 14.42 15.01
CA TRP A 62 10.52 14.47 16.31
C TRP A 62 9.03 14.20 16.13
N ASP A 63 8.48 13.36 17.00
CA ASP A 63 7.05 13.10 17.05
C ASP A 63 6.32 14.29 17.70
N ILE A 64 5.80 15.18 16.86
CA ILE A 64 5.08 16.39 17.29
C ILE A 64 3.81 16.04 18.06
N ASP A 65 3.12 14.94 17.68
CA ASP A 65 1.88 14.52 18.34
C ASP A 65 2.17 14.05 19.78
N THR A 66 3.21 13.29 19.98
CA THR A 66 3.66 12.88 21.34
C THR A 66 4.09 14.08 22.18
N LEU A 67 4.85 15.03 21.62
CA LEU A 67 5.23 16.27 22.29
C LEU A 67 3.99 17.10 22.69
N TRP A 68 3.04 17.23 21.77
CA TRP A 68 1.80 17.97 21.99
C TRP A 68 0.95 17.33 23.09
N GLN A 69 0.79 15.99 23.09
CA GLN A 69 0.05 15.26 24.13
C GLN A 69 0.71 15.38 25.50
N SER A 70 2.03 15.30 25.57
CA SER A 70 2.79 15.43 26.82
C SER A 70 2.69 16.82 27.42
N LEU A 71 2.75 17.88 26.58
CA LEU A 71 2.51 19.27 27.02
C LEU A 71 1.08 19.44 27.51
N LEU A 72 0.10 18.88 26.83
CA LEU A 72 -1.31 18.95 27.20
C LEU A 72 -1.58 18.26 28.53
N ALA A 73 -1.03 17.03 28.70
CA ALA A 73 -1.16 16.27 29.94
C ALA A 73 -0.54 17.02 31.13
N HIS A 74 0.61 17.70 30.91
CA HIS A 74 1.21 18.50 31.96
C HIS A 74 0.34 19.72 32.33
N LEU A 75 -0.24 20.38 31.35
CA LEU A 75 -1.17 21.50 31.59
C LEU A 75 -2.40 21.08 32.40
N ASP A 76 -2.87 19.83 32.27
CA ASP A 76 -3.98 19.31 33.06
C ASP A 76 -3.65 19.11 34.53
N THR A 77 -2.36 19.00 34.87
CA THR A 77 -1.89 18.89 36.28
C THR A 77 -1.75 20.24 37.02
N LEU A 78 -1.80 21.37 36.30
CA LEU A 78 -1.63 22.69 36.88
C LEU A 78 -2.82 23.09 37.77
N PRO A 79 -2.58 23.81 38.87
CA PRO A 79 -3.64 24.25 39.77
C PRO A 79 -4.57 25.28 39.13
N ARG A 80 -5.88 25.16 39.37
CA ARG A 80 -6.93 26.02 38.84
C ARG A 80 -7.51 26.92 39.98
N PRO A 81 -6.94 28.11 40.23
CA PRO A 81 -7.47 29.00 41.24
C PRO A 81 -8.73 29.71 40.72
N VAL A 82 -9.60 30.08 41.67
CA VAL A 82 -10.86 30.76 41.37
C VAL A 82 -10.60 32.28 41.11
N ARG A 83 -10.67 32.70 39.84
CA ARG A 83 -10.76 34.09 39.38
C ARG A 83 -9.56 35.02 39.63
N GLU A 84 -8.46 34.87 38.90
CA GLU A 84 -7.46 35.91 38.70
C GLU A 84 -7.17 36.08 37.22
N ARG A 85 -6.69 37.27 36.81
CA ARG A 85 -6.21 37.51 35.43
C ARG A 85 -4.90 36.76 35.25
N PRO A 86 -4.69 35.96 34.20
CA PRO A 86 -3.46 35.25 33.99
C PRO A 86 -2.25 36.19 33.96
N GLN A 87 -1.22 35.86 34.72
CA GLN A 87 0.05 36.59 34.73
C GLN A 87 1.13 35.74 34.04
N LEU A 88 2.20 36.43 33.58
CA LEU A 88 3.35 35.73 33.01
C LEU A 88 4.12 34.99 34.13
N SER A 89 4.36 33.70 34.02
CA SER A 89 5.17 32.97 35.00
C SER A 89 6.62 33.47 35.03
N GLU A 90 7.28 33.45 36.19
CA GLU A 90 8.69 33.89 36.30
C GLU A 90 9.64 33.06 35.41
N PRO A 91 9.50 31.72 35.27
CA PRO A 91 10.28 30.92 34.31
C PRO A 91 10.11 31.38 32.87
N LEU A 92 8.88 31.72 32.43
CA LEU A 92 8.61 32.18 31.08
C LEU A 92 9.25 33.56 30.84
N ALA A 93 9.14 34.48 31.80
CA ALA A 93 9.77 35.78 31.73
C ALA A 93 11.30 35.68 31.70
N ALA A 94 11.90 34.73 32.43
CA ALA A 94 13.32 34.44 32.40
C ALA A 94 13.76 33.85 31.06
N LEU A 95 12.95 32.98 30.46
CA LEU A 95 13.22 32.38 29.13
C LEU A 95 13.23 33.46 28.05
N ILE A 96 12.27 34.36 28.04
CA ILE A 96 12.21 35.47 27.06
C ILE A 96 13.44 36.39 27.19
N ARG A 97 13.86 36.68 28.43
CA ARG A 97 15.08 37.46 28.66
C ARG A 97 16.32 36.79 28.11
N GLN A 98 16.48 35.48 28.36
CA GLN A 98 17.62 34.70 27.84
C GLN A 98 17.60 34.62 26.33
N ALA A 99 16.44 34.37 25.73
CA ALA A 99 16.26 34.32 24.28
C ALA A 99 16.61 35.68 23.62
N TRP A 100 16.27 36.81 24.29
CA TRP A 100 16.66 38.14 23.81
C TRP A 100 18.16 38.38 23.88
N LEU A 101 18.82 37.90 24.94
CA LEU A 101 20.29 38.01 25.03
C LEU A 101 20.95 37.21 23.90
N ILE A 102 20.47 36.00 23.59
CA ILE A 102 20.97 35.21 22.47
C ILE A 102 20.74 35.91 21.13
N ALA A 103 19.54 36.41 20.89
CA ALA A 103 19.17 37.05 19.64
C ALA A 103 19.97 38.33 19.39
N SER A 104 20.14 39.22 20.45
CA SER A 104 20.72 40.53 20.31
C SER A 104 22.23 40.57 20.39
N LEU A 105 22.89 39.71 21.16
CA LEU A 105 24.34 39.72 21.37
C LEU A 105 25.09 38.78 20.44
N GLU A 106 24.48 37.74 19.98
CA GLU A 106 25.16 36.67 19.25
C GLU A 106 24.58 36.47 17.83
N GLY A 107 23.29 36.72 17.64
CA GLY A 107 22.61 36.54 16.36
C GLY A 107 22.47 37.80 15.51
N ASP A 108 22.72 38.97 16.11
CA ASP A 108 22.46 40.31 15.50
C ASP A 108 21.02 40.45 14.94
N ASP A 109 20.08 39.73 15.57
CA ASP A 109 18.68 39.69 15.17
C ASP A 109 17.89 40.78 15.89
N PRO A 110 17.07 41.57 15.16
CA PRO A 110 16.27 42.62 15.76
C PRO A 110 15.06 42.09 16.56
N GLN A 111 14.71 40.82 16.40
CA GLN A 111 13.54 40.16 17.01
C GLN A 111 13.86 38.76 17.52
N ILE A 112 13.09 38.32 18.52
CA ILE A 112 13.18 36.97 19.08
C ILE A 112 12.36 36.02 18.21
N ARG A 113 12.98 34.94 17.69
CA ARG A 113 12.36 33.81 16.97
C ARG A 113 12.22 32.60 17.90
N SER A 114 11.39 31.64 17.56
CA SER A 114 11.23 30.43 18.37
C SER A 114 12.50 29.58 18.41
N GLN A 115 13.40 29.66 17.43
CA GLN A 115 14.76 29.10 17.50
C GLN A 115 15.54 29.63 18.72
N HIS A 116 15.49 30.94 19.00
CA HIS A 116 16.20 31.54 20.15
C HIS A 116 15.62 31.08 21.48
N LEU A 117 14.28 30.81 21.53
CA LEU A 117 13.65 30.20 22.71
C LEU A 117 14.15 28.78 22.95
N LEU A 118 14.30 27.98 21.89
CA LEU A 118 14.81 26.63 21.98
C LEU A 118 16.29 26.63 22.44
N MET A 119 17.12 27.55 21.91
CA MET A 119 18.49 27.74 22.38
C MET A 119 18.56 28.12 23.86
N ALA A 120 17.68 29.01 24.31
CA ALA A 120 17.63 29.42 25.71
C ALA A 120 17.19 28.26 26.62
N LEU A 121 16.28 27.40 26.15
CA LEU A 121 15.88 26.17 26.89
C LEU A 121 17.01 25.16 26.98
N THR A 122 17.86 25.01 25.98
CA THR A 122 19.01 24.08 26.01
C THR A 122 20.09 24.53 26.97
N GLU A 123 20.27 25.84 27.18
CA GLU A 123 21.24 26.38 28.17
C GLU A 123 20.74 26.24 29.61
N LYS A 124 19.47 26.48 29.86
CA LYS A 124 18.82 26.33 31.16
C LYS A 124 17.52 25.54 31.01
N PRO A 125 17.57 24.24 31.26
CA PRO A 125 16.36 23.43 31.20
C PRO A 125 15.33 23.89 32.23
N MET A 126 14.26 24.51 31.77
CA MET A 126 13.14 25.03 32.60
C MET A 126 11.85 24.25 32.39
N LEU A 127 11.96 23.11 31.69
CA LEU A 127 10.82 22.20 31.44
C LEU A 127 10.67 21.18 32.57
N PRO A 128 9.44 20.71 32.84
CA PRO A 128 9.20 19.65 33.81
C PRO A 128 9.93 18.35 33.40
N ALA A 129 10.30 17.52 34.36
CA ALA A 129 10.97 16.26 34.17
C ALA A 129 10.02 15.21 33.55
N CYS A 130 9.67 15.38 32.29
CA CYS A 130 8.88 14.43 31.50
C CYS A 130 9.78 13.86 30.40
N ASN A 131 9.82 12.54 30.25
CA ASN A 131 10.72 11.88 29.33
C ASN A 131 10.53 12.35 27.87
N ASP A 132 9.30 12.64 27.46
CA ASP A 132 8.99 13.01 26.08
C ASP A 132 9.43 14.44 25.73
N LEU A 133 9.45 15.36 26.69
CA LEU A 133 9.87 16.75 26.49
C LEU A 133 11.42 16.91 26.40
N TRP A 134 12.19 15.89 26.80
CA TRP A 134 13.64 15.90 26.63
C TRP A 134 14.10 15.94 25.18
N VAL A 135 13.24 15.57 24.24
CA VAL A 135 13.52 15.67 22.82
C VAL A 135 13.81 17.11 22.39
N LEU A 136 13.15 18.11 22.99
CA LEU A 136 13.39 19.54 22.76
C LEU A 136 14.77 20.00 23.20
N LEU A 137 15.41 19.28 24.14
CA LEU A 137 16.73 19.54 24.67
C LEU A 137 17.81 18.67 24.02
N SER A 138 17.46 17.82 23.06
CA SER A 138 18.38 16.87 22.41
C SER A 138 19.42 17.52 21.49
N LEU A 139 19.15 18.74 21.01
CA LEU A 139 20.05 19.49 20.13
C LEU A 139 20.93 20.46 20.93
N SER A 140 22.20 20.48 20.63
CA SER A 140 23.11 21.47 21.19
C SER A 140 22.89 22.84 20.54
N ARG A 141 23.25 23.89 21.24
CA ARG A 141 23.19 25.25 20.72
C ARG A 141 23.89 25.41 19.37
N VAL A 142 25.10 24.86 19.22
CA VAL A 142 25.87 24.93 17.98
C VAL A 142 25.16 24.26 16.81
N GLN A 143 24.42 23.18 17.07
CA GLN A 143 23.59 22.53 16.04
C GLN A 143 22.40 23.43 15.63
N LEU A 144 21.73 24.06 16.59
CA LEU A 144 20.65 24.99 16.32
C LEU A 144 21.11 26.21 15.51
N GLU A 145 22.30 26.77 15.79
CA GLU A 145 22.88 27.88 15.02
C GLU A 145 23.17 27.49 13.55
N ARG A 146 23.66 26.28 13.32
CA ARG A 146 23.93 25.77 11.97
C ARG A 146 22.67 25.54 11.13
N LEU A 147 21.51 25.41 11.75
CA LEU A 147 20.23 25.26 11.05
C LEU A 147 19.66 26.58 10.52
N ARG A 148 20.24 27.72 10.89
CA ARG A 148 19.72 29.06 10.53
C ARG A 148 19.46 29.24 9.02
N PRO A 149 20.34 28.85 8.09
CA PRO A 149 20.07 28.97 6.65
C PRO A 149 18.85 28.15 6.19
N LEU A 150 18.64 26.98 6.81
CA LEU A 150 17.46 26.14 6.55
C LEU A 150 16.18 26.80 7.07
N LEU A 151 16.22 27.34 8.29
CA LEU A 151 15.11 28.03 8.91
C LEU A 151 14.72 29.30 8.13
N ASP A 152 15.68 30.06 7.65
CA ASP A 152 15.43 31.24 6.81
C ASP A 152 14.82 30.88 5.44
N ALA A 153 15.09 29.67 4.94
CA ALA A 153 14.52 29.18 3.69
C ALA A 153 13.10 28.58 3.84
N GLN A 154 12.78 27.95 4.97
CA GLN A 154 11.56 27.13 5.13
C GLN A 154 10.59 27.64 6.19
N SER A 155 11.01 28.45 7.15
CA SER A 155 10.16 28.90 8.26
C SER A 155 9.38 30.17 7.94
N ASP A 156 8.16 30.24 8.45
CA ASP A 156 7.30 31.44 8.40
C ASP A 156 7.78 32.57 9.34
N GLU A 157 8.77 32.33 10.16
CA GLU A 157 9.35 33.32 11.08
C GLU A 157 10.38 34.24 10.41
N CYS A 158 10.77 33.97 9.17
CA CYS A 158 11.71 34.79 8.43
C CYS A 158 11.11 36.18 8.08
N PRO A 159 11.79 37.29 8.36
CA PRO A 159 11.27 38.64 8.10
C PRO A 159 10.90 38.92 6.63
N ALA A 160 11.55 38.24 5.69
CA ALA A 160 11.27 38.35 4.26
C ALA A 160 9.96 37.71 3.81
N ARG A 161 9.34 36.84 4.63
CA ARG A 161 8.09 36.11 4.33
C ARG A 161 6.89 36.56 5.13
N GLN A 162 7.06 37.48 6.10
CA GLN A 162 5.95 37.95 6.90
C GLN A 162 5.17 39.04 6.15
N PRO A 163 3.83 38.94 6.02
CA PRO A 163 3.03 40.04 5.50
C PRO A 163 3.13 41.19 6.48
N GLN A 164 3.58 42.35 6.01
CA GLN A 164 3.62 43.58 6.79
C GLN A 164 2.19 43.97 7.20
N VAL A 165 1.85 43.75 8.46
CA VAL A 165 0.64 44.33 9.08
C VAL A 165 1.00 45.73 9.49
N THR A 166 0.63 46.72 8.66
CA THR A 166 0.62 48.14 9.00
C THR A 166 -0.55 48.39 9.92
N GLU A 167 -0.28 48.65 11.22
CA GLU A 167 -1.25 49.23 12.13
C GLU A 167 -1.52 50.73 11.73
N PRO A 168 -2.76 51.20 11.86
CA PRO A 168 -3.08 52.60 11.59
C PRO A 168 -2.80 53.46 12.83
N LEU A 169 -1.82 54.33 12.74
CA LEU A 169 -1.67 55.46 13.68
C LEU A 169 -2.57 56.60 13.26
N THR A 170 -3.35 57.05 14.21
CA THR A 170 -4.26 58.22 14.20
C THR A 170 -3.57 59.53 13.94
N SER A 171 -4.29 60.37 13.17
CA SER A 171 -4.35 61.86 13.15
C SER A 171 -3.16 62.67 12.63
N ALA A 172 -3.37 63.25 11.46
CA ALA A 172 -3.33 64.66 11.17
C ALA A 172 -3.64 64.92 9.69
N LEU A 173 -4.62 65.74 9.43
CA LEU A 173 -4.97 66.45 8.16
C LEU A 173 -4.06 67.69 8.00
N PRO A 174 -4.05 68.43 6.85
CA PRO A 174 -4.16 68.03 5.45
C PRO A 174 -3.06 68.64 4.54
N GLU A 175 -2.97 68.35 3.30
CA GLU A 175 -3.04 69.33 2.14
C GLU A 175 -2.62 68.63 0.80
N THR A 176 -3.55 68.70 -0.12
CA THR A 176 -3.50 68.93 -1.58
C THR A 176 -2.29 68.52 -2.38
N ALA A 177 -2.47 67.57 -3.32
CA ALA A 177 -2.29 67.84 -4.77
C ALA A 177 -2.60 66.59 -5.64
N THR A 178 -3.58 66.71 -6.48
CA THR A 178 -3.75 66.36 -7.91
C THR A 178 -3.44 65.02 -8.42
N ALA A 179 -4.52 64.33 -8.78
CA ALA A 179 -4.87 63.79 -10.09
C ALA A 179 -4.26 62.44 -10.60
N ASP A 180 -5.22 61.58 -10.92
CA ASP A 180 -5.30 60.53 -11.92
C ASP A 180 -4.80 59.11 -11.54
N ALA A 181 -5.71 58.40 -10.90
CA ALA A 181 -6.00 56.99 -11.19
C ALA A 181 -7.51 56.74 -10.99
N PRO A 182 -8.19 55.97 -11.85
CA PRO A 182 -9.64 55.84 -11.80
C PRO A 182 -10.08 55.17 -10.52
N ALA A 183 -11.01 55.76 -9.82
CA ALA A 183 -11.64 55.26 -8.62
C ALA A 183 -12.38 53.94 -8.99
N LYS A 184 -11.88 52.78 -8.53
CA LYS A 184 -12.63 51.55 -8.53
C LYS A 184 -13.93 51.77 -7.75
N THR A 185 -15.05 51.42 -8.37
CA THR A 185 -16.39 51.57 -7.79
C THR A 185 -16.54 50.69 -6.54
N LEU A 186 -17.44 51.04 -5.63
CA LEU A 186 -17.70 50.25 -4.39
C LEU A 186 -18.03 48.79 -4.67
N THR A 187 -18.59 48.48 -5.84
CA THR A 187 -18.86 47.14 -6.37
C THR A 187 -17.59 46.35 -6.68
N GLU A 188 -16.59 46.98 -7.34
CA GLU A 188 -15.31 46.32 -7.65
C GLU A 188 -14.51 45.95 -6.39
N LYS A 189 -14.58 46.75 -5.34
CA LYS A 189 -13.94 46.43 -4.04
C LYS A 189 -14.62 45.27 -3.30
N GLN A 190 -15.93 45.11 -3.45
CA GLN A 190 -16.68 43.98 -2.89
C GLN A 190 -16.39 42.70 -3.66
N ASP A 191 -16.31 42.79 -4.98
CA ASP A 191 -15.99 41.66 -5.85
C ASP A 191 -14.55 41.13 -5.60
N ASP A 192 -13.57 42.04 -5.45
CA ASP A 192 -12.19 41.68 -5.09
C ASP A 192 -12.12 41.00 -3.70
N ALA A 193 -12.92 41.43 -2.73
CA ALA A 193 -12.97 40.81 -1.41
C ALA A 193 -13.58 39.39 -1.43
N LEU A 194 -14.65 39.19 -2.22
CA LEU A 194 -15.29 37.89 -2.42
C LEU A 194 -14.35 36.91 -3.13
N LEU A 195 -13.65 37.39 -4.15
CA LEU A 195 -12.66 36.59 -4.89
C LEU A 195 -11.48 36.21 -4.00
N ALA A 196 -11.04 37.07 -3.08
CA ALA A 196 -9.99 36.78 -2.12
C ALA A 196 -10.38 35.63 -1.15
N VAL A 197 -11.65 35.61 -0.70
CA VAL A 197 -12.15 34.50 0.15
C VAL A 197 -12.21 33.20 -0.64
N LEU A 198 -12.71 33.20 -1.88
CA LEU A 198 -12.74 32.04 -2.73
C LEU A 198 -11.33 31.51 -3.01
N ASN A 199 -10.38 32.35 -3.37
CA ASN A 199 -9.00 31.95 -3.66
C ASN A 199 -8.25 31.42 -2.42
N ARG A 200 -8.69 31.80 -1.22
CA ARG A 200 -8.08 31.31 0.03
C ARG A 200 -8.49 29.88 0.38
N PHE A 201 -9.73 29.48 0.13
CA PHE A 201 -10.30 28.23 0.58
C PHE A 201 -10.73 27.30 -0.56
N THR A 202 -10.60 27.77 -1.81
CA THR A 202 -10.94 26.96 -2.99
C THR A 202 -9.90 27.11 -4.07
N GLU A 203 -9.74 26.07 -4.87
CA GLU A 203 -8.88 26.03 -6.04
C GLU A 203 -9.72 26.07 -7.32
N ASP A 204 -9.39 26.97 -8.26
CA ASP A 204 -10.12 27.11 -9.53
C ASP A 204 -9.62 26.06 -10.55
N VAL A 205 -10.43 25.02 -10.76
CA VAL A 205 -10.15 23.93 -11.72
C VAL A 205 -10.30 24.41 -13.16
N THR A 206 -11.25 25.32 -13.41
CA THR A 206 -11.48 25.85 -14.77
C THR A 206 -10.32 26.72 -15.23
N GLU A 207 -9.72 27.49 -14.34
CA GLU A 207 -8.52 28.28 -14.64
C GLU A 207 -7.30 27.39 -14.86
N LYS A 208 -7.16 26.30 -14.10
CA LYS A 208 -6.16 25.27 -14.37
C LYS A 208 -6.33 24.65 -15.76
N ALA A 209 -7.58 24.38 -16.17
CA ALA A 209 -7.88 23.88 -17.51
C ALA A 209 -7.48 24.86 -18.61
N ARG A 210 -7.80 26.15 -18.44
CA ARG A 210 -7.43 27.21 -19.39
C ARG A 210 -5.92 27.38 -19.52
N SER A 211 -5.20 27.26 -18.42
CA SER A 211 -3.72 27.35 -18.39
C SER A 211 -3.00 26.08 -18.87
N GLY A 212 -3.72 25.05 -19.31
CA GLY A 212 -3.14 23.79 -19.79
C GLY A 212 -2.47 22.94 -18.70
N ARG A 213 -2.82 23.13 -17.43
CA ARG A 213 -2.24 22.40 -16.30
C ARG A 213 -3.00 21.11 -15.94
N ILE A 214 -4.10 20.83 -16.63
CA ILE A 214 -4.89 19.62 -16.44
C ILE A 214 -4.55 18.63 -17.54
N ASP A 215 -4.40 17.37 -17.15
CA ASP A 215 -4.15 16.28 -18.09
C ASP A 215 -5.43 15.94 -18.90
N PRO A 216 -5.30 15.53 -20.16
CA PRO A 216 -6.43 15.04 -20.92
C PRO A 216 -7.09 13.85 -20.22
N VAL A 217 -8.40 13.88 -20.10
CA VAL A 217 -9.19 12.81 -19.45
C VAL A 217 -9.81 11.94 -20.54
N PHE A 218 -9.44 10.67 -20.56
CA PHE A 218 -9.92 9.67 -21.53
C PHE A 218 -10.79 8.61 -20.86
N GLY A 219 -11.68 7.99 -21.62
CA GLY A 219 -12.45 6.82 -21.17
C GLY A 219 -13.54 7.08 -20.13
N ARG A 220 -13.93 8.34 -19.94
CA ARG A 220 -14.96 8.76 -18.95
C ARG A 220 -16.06 9.64 -19.59
N ASP A 221 -16.22 9.54 -20.88
CA ASP A 221 -17.17 10.37 -21.65
C ASP A 221 -18.61 10.19 -21.20
N THR A 222 -19.00 8.95 -20.86
CA THR A 222 -20.36 8.62 -20.42
C THR A 222 -20.70 9.28 -19.08
N GLU A 223 -19.79 9.16 -18.10
CA GLU A 223 -19.98 9.74 -16.78
C GLU A 223 -19.94 11.29 -16.83
N ILE A 224 -19.07 11.88 -17.64
CA ILE A 224 -19.04 13.34 -17.82
C ILE A 224 -20.34 13.82 -18.48
N ARG A 225 -20.86 13.10 -19.49
CA ARG A 225 -22.16 13.41 -20.10
C ARG A 225 -23.29 13.31 -19.10
N GLN A 226 -23.31 12.30 -18.24
CA GLN A 226 -24.29 12.17 -17.16
C GLN A 226 -24.21 13.36 -16.19
N MET A 227 -23.02 13.82 -15.83
CA MET A 227 -22.85 15.02 -14.99
C MET A 227 -23.44 16.26 -15.66
N VAL A 228 -23.16 16.48 -16.94
CA VAL A 228 -23.70 17.61 -17.72
C VAL A 228 -25.23 17.57 -17.78
N ASP A 229 -25.82 16.37 -18.02
CA ASP A 229 -27.27 16.17 -18.02
C ASP A 229 -27.88 16.49 -16.66
N ILE A 230 -27.27 16.05 -15.56
CA ILE A 230 -27.74 16.31 -14.19
C ILE A 230 -27.65 17.81 -13.89
N LEU A 231 -26.52 18.46 -14.19
CA LEU A 231 -26.32 19.88 -13.97
C LEU A 231 -27.30 20.78 -14.76
N SER A 232 -27.84 20.28 -15.86
CA SER A 232 -28.81 20.99 -16.70
C SER A 232 -30.28 20.87 -16.22
N ARG A 233 -30.54 20.05 -15.19
CA ARG A 233 -31.90 19.82 -14.67
C ARG A 233 -32.36 20.94 -13.74
N ARG A 234 -33.67 21.08 -13.57
CA ARG A 234 -34.26 22.01 -12.59
C ARG A 234 -34.27 21.49 -11.15
N ARG A 235 -34.32 20.14 -10.99
CA ARG A 235 -34.35 19.46 -9.69
C ARG A 235 -33.37 18.29 -9.72
N LYS A 236 -32.85 17.89 -8.55
CA LYS A 236 -31.78 16.88 -8.43
C LYS A 236 -30.63 17.21 -9.38
N ASN A 237 -30.20 18.47 -9.35
CA ASN A 237 -29.23 19.03 -10.28
C ASN A 237 -27.79 19.07 -9.74
N ASN A 238 -27.56 18.44 -8.60
CA ASN A 238 -26.23 18.27 -8.05
C ASN A 238 -25.78 16.80 -8.27
N PRO A 239 -24.76 16.53 -9.10
CA PRO A 239 -24.22 15.19 -9.22
C PRO A 239 -23.42 14.81 -7.97
N ILE A 240 -23.57 13.56 -7.54
CA ILE A 240 -22.70 12.94 -6.56
C ILE A 240 -21.98 11.76 -7.20
N LEU A 241 -20.65 11.85 -7.26
CA LEU A 241 -19.77 10.82 -7.81
C LEU A 241 -19.54 9.74 -6.76
N VAL A 242 -20.05 8.54 -7.00
CA VAL A 242 -19.92 7.42 -6.06
C VAL A 242 -19.06 6.34 -6.66
N GLY A 243 -17.96 6.02 -6.00
CA GLY A 243 -17.01 5.00 -6.45
C GLY A 243 -15.91 4.77 -5.43
N GLU A 244 -15.21 3.66 -5.56
CA GLU A 244 -14.11 3.31 -4.68
C GLU A 244 -12.92 4.29 -4.82
N PRO A 245 -12.01 4.35 -3.82
CA PRO A 245 -10.82 5.19 -3.92
C PRO A 245 -9.93 4.78 -5.11
N GLY A 246 -9.47 5.76 -5.88
CA GLY A 246 -8.57 5.53 -7.02
C GLY A 246 -9.22 5.30 -8.38
N VAL A 247 -10.57 5.29 -8.48
CA VAL A 247 -11.28 5.14 -9.78
C VAL A 247 -11.24 6.40 -10.64
N GLY A 248 -10.73 7.53 -10.12
CA GLY A 248 -10.59 8.78 -10.87
C GLY A 248 -11.78 9.72 -10.77
N LYS A 249 -12.45 9.81 -9.61
CA LYS A 249 -13.58 10.75 -9.38
C LYS A 249 -13.17 12.20 -9.59
N THR A 250 -12.01 12.62 -9.10
CA THR A 250 -11.48 13.97 -9.28
C THR A 250 -11.17 14.26 -10.75
N ALA A 251 -10.62 13.28 -11.48
CA ALA A 251 -10.36 13.40 -12.92
C ALA A 251 -11.64 13.63 -13.75
N LEU A 252 -12.79 13.13 -13.31
CA LEU A 252 -14.07 13.41 -13.96
C LEU A 252 -14.43 14.90 -13.90
N VAL A 253 -14.17 15.55 -12.78
CA VAL A 253 -14.41 16.99 -12.59
C VAL A 253 -13.42 17.81 -13.42
N GLU A 254 -12.17 17.38 -13.50
CA GLU A 254 -11.15 17.95 -14.38
C GLU A 254 -11.55 17.82 -15.85
N GLY A 255 -12.07 16.64 -16.27
CA GLY A 255 -12.60 16.42 -17.61
C GLY A 255 -13.81 17.29 -17.94
N LEU A 256 -14.68 17.56 -16.96
CA LEU A 256 -15.79 18.51 -17.12
C LEU A 256 -15.25 19.93 -17.30
N ALA A 257 -14.25 20.34 -16.54
CA ALA A 257 -13.61 21.64 -16.67
C ALA A 257 -12.97 21.84 -18.05
N LEU A 258 -12.30 20.80 -18.60
CA LEU A 258 -11.77 20.82 -19.97
C LEU A 258 -12.87 21.02 -21.00
N ARG A 259 -14.00 20.31 -20.90
CA ARG A 259 -15.13 20.49 -21.82
C ARG A 259 -15.77 21.87 -21.73
N ILE A 260 -15.81 22.48 -20.54
CA ILE A 260 -16.28 23.85 -20.36
C ILE A 260 -15.35 24.84 -21.08
N THR A 261 -14.04 24.68 -20.96
CA THR A 261 -13.06 25.55 -21.62
C THR A 261 -13.06 25.40 -23.14
N GLU A 262 -13.32 24.21 -23.64
CA GLU A 262 -13.46 23.91 -25.07
C GLU A 262 -14.82 24.35 -25.66
N GLY A 263 -15.77 24.71 -24.78
CA GLY A 263 -17.12 25.10 -25.20
C GLY A 263 -18.05 23.93 -25.56
N ASN A 264 -17.64 22.68 -25.29
CA ASN A 264 -18.38 21.43 -25.55
C ASN A 264 -19.43 21.11 -24.47
N VAL A 265 -20.14 22.13 -24.01
CA VAL A 265 -21.18 22.03 -22.98
C VAL A 265 -22.37 22.91 -23.37
N PRO A 266 -23.59 22.69 -22.81
CA PRO A 266 -24.70 23.59 -23.00
C PRO A 266 -24.38 25.04 -22.60
N ASP A 267 -25.03 26.00 -23.23
CA ASP A 267 -24.77 27.44 -23.00
C ASP A 267 -24.86 27.85 -21.52
N SER A 268 -25.70 27.19 -20.76
CA SER A 268 -25.88 27.42 -19.32
C SER A 268 -24.65 27.05 -18.47
N LEU A 269 -23.71 26.29 -19.03
CA LEU A 269 -22.49 25.82 -18.35
C LEU A 269 -21.21 26.47 -18.90
N LYS A 270 -21.26 27.15 -20.04
CA LYS A 270 -20.07 27.77 -20.67
C LYS A 270 -19.36 28.82 -19.84
N THR A 271 -20.09 29.53 -18.97
CA THR A 271 -19.57 30.62 -18.12
C THR A 271 -19.31 30.15 -16.68
N VAL A 272 -19.47 28.86 -16.40
CA VAL A 272 -19.35 28.32 -15.04
C VAL A 272 -17.88 28.09 -14.67
N HIS A 273 -17.51 28.54 -13.49
CA HIS A 273 -16.22 28.22 -12.86
C HIS A 273 -16.37 27.08 -11.89
N ILE A 274 -15.61 25.99 -12.08
CA ILE A 274 -15.55 24.87 -11.14
C ILE A 274 -14.46 25.18 -10.13
N ARG A 275 -14.84 25.19 -8.84
CA ARG A 275 -13.91 25.41 -7.73
C ARG A 275 -13.93 24.24 -6.76
N THR A 276 -12.77 23.65 -6.49
CA THR A 276 -12.61 22.58 -5.49
C THR A 276 -12.49 23.19 -4.11
N LEU A 277 -13.33 22.74 -3.18
CA LEU A 277 -13.27 23.15 -1.77
C LEU A 277 -12.12 22.44 -1.06
N ASP A 278 -11.19 23.18 -0.47
CA ASP A 278 -10.11 22.63 0.33
C ASP A 278 -10.52 22.49 1.78
N LEU A 279 -10.85 21.26 2.19
CA LEU A 279 -11.26 20.93 3.55
C LEU A 279 -10.11 21.06 4.55
N GLY A 280 -8.88 20.79 4.12
CA GLY A 280 -7.69 20.95 4.95
C GLY A 280 -7.46 22.40 5.36
N LEU A 281 -7.56 23.35 4.40
CA LEU A 281 -7.44 24.77 4.67
C LEU A 281 -8.60 25.33 5.52
N LEU A 282 -9.80 24.76 5.37
CA LEU A 282 -10.94 25.15 6.21
C LEU A 282 -10.75 24.70 7.67
N GLN A 283 -10.16 23.53 7.88
CA GLN A 283 -9.90 22.96 9.21
C GLN A 283 -8.60 23.46 9.84
N ALA A 284 -7.59 23.80 9.04
CA ALA A 284 -6.29 24.26 9.51
C ALA A 284 -6.44 25.51 10.39
N GLY A 285 -6.03 25.39 11.66
CA GLY A 285 -6.09 26.48 12.64
C GLY A 285 -7.50 26.83 13.16
N ALA A 286 -8.55 26.07 12.83
CA ALA A 286 -9.88 26.22 13.40
C ALA A 286 -9.97 25.56 14.80
N GLY A 287 -9.11 26.02 15.73
CA GLY A 287 -9.07 25.50 17.10
C GLY A 287 -10.25 25.94 17.99
N VAL A 288 -11.03 26.90 17.52
CA VAL A 288 -12.20 27.44 18.25
C VAL A 288 -13.47 26.90 17.61
N LYS A 289 -14.37 26.36 18.44
CA LYS A 289 -15.69 25.90 18.00
C LYS A 289 -16.42 27.03 17.30
N GLY A 290 -16.80 26.81 16.03
CA GLY A 290 -17.48 27.80 15.20
C GLY A 290 -16.63 28.53 14.14
N GLU A 291 -15.30 28.46 14.20
CA GLU A 291 -14.43 29.08 13.21
C GLU A 291 -14.49 28.37 11.84
N PHE A 292 -14.48 27.04 11.85
CA PHE A 292 -14.69 26.24 10.64
C PHE A 292 -16.04 26.55 9.98
N GLU A 293 -17.09 26.62 10.79
CA GLU A 293 -18.44 26.95 10.33
C GLU A 293 -18.52 28.34 9.73
N GLN A 294 -17.87 29.33 10.37
CA GLN A 294 -17.82 30.69 9.86
C GLN A 294 -17.04 30.77 8.54
N ARG A 295 -15.94 30.06 8.40
CA ARG A 295 -15.18 29.98 7.15
C ARG A 295 -16.00 29.33 6.03
N LEU A 296 -16.67 28.19 6.31
CA LEU A 296 -17.55 27.52 5.36
C LEU A 296 -18.71 28.43 4.95
N LYS A 297 -19.33 29.14 5.90
CA LYS A 297 -20.37 30.14 5.63
C LYS A 297 -19.87 31.28 4.74
N ASN A 298 -18.68 31.79 5.00
CA ASN A 298 -18.07 32.83 4.18
C ASN A 298 -17.82 32.34 2.73
N VAL A 299 -17.42 31.10 2.54
CA VAL A 299 -17.27 30.48 1.21
C VAL A 299 -18.63 30.35 0.52
N ILE A 300 -19.66 29.84 1.21
CA ILE A 300 -21.02 29.71 0.66
C ILE A 300 -21.55 31.09 0.25
N ASP A 301 -21.43 32.12 1.11
CA ASP A 301 -21.85 33.51 0.83
C ASP A 301 -21.06 34.08 -0.37
N ALA A 302 -19.77 33.77 -0.49
CA ALA A 302 -18.94 34.23 -1.61
C ALA A 302 -19.34 33.55 -2.93
N VAL A 303 -19.67 32.28 -2.92
CA VAL A 303 -20.18 31.54 -4.10
C VAL A 303 -21.53 32.10 -4.57
N GLN A 304 -22.43 32.40 -3.63
CA GLN A 304 -23.76 32.95 -3.95
C GLN A 304 -23.71 34.35 -4.52
N LYS A 305 -22.77 35.17 -4.06
CA LYS A 305 -22.62 36.59 -4.45
C LYS A 305 -21.64 36.80 -5.60
N SER A 306 -21.00 35.73 -6.07
CA SER A 306 -20.04 35.80 -7.19
C SER A 306 -20.73 36.30 -8.46
N PRO A 307 -20.12 37.24 -9.20
CA PRO A 307 -20.66 37.76 -10.47
C PRO A 307 -20.70 36.66 -11.56
N GLU A 308 -19.77 35.69 -11.46
CA GLU A 308 -19.71 34.51 -12.35
C GLU A 308 -20.30 33.29 -11.64
N PRO A 309 -21.06 32.43 -12.35
CA PRO A 309 -21.65 31.26 -11.73
C PRO A 309 -20.54 30.28 -11.32
N VAL A 310 -20.52 29.94 -10.03
CA VAL A 310 -19.56 29.00 -9.43
C VAL A 310 -20.21 27.64 -9.18
N LEU A 311 -19.54 26.57 -9.59
CA LEU A 311 -19.87 25.20 -9.29
C LEU A 311 -18.85 24.68 -8.27
N LEU A 312 -19.30 24.38 -7.06
CA LEU A 312 -18.43 23.95 -5.98
C LEU A 312 -18.22 22.44 -6.05
N PHE A 313 -16.97 22.00 -6.15
CA PHE A 313 -16.62 20.58 -6.02
C PHE A 313 -16.17 20.27 -4.60
N ILE A 314 -16.78 19.27 -3.99
CA ILE A 314 -16.48 18.79 -2.64
C ILE A 314 -16.02 17.33 -2.75
N ASP A 315 -14.73 17.11 -2.63
CA ASP A 315 -14.20 15.78 -2.53
C ASP A 315 -14.38 15.26 -1.09
N GLU A 316 -14.49 13.93 -0.93
CA GLU A 316 -14.80 13.30 0.36
C GLU A 316 -15.95 13.99 1.14
N ALA A 317 -17.04 14.29 0.44
CA ALA A 317 -18.16 15.07 0.97
C ALA A 317 -18.79 14.49 2.26
N HIS A 318 -18.58 13.19 2.52
CA HIS A 318 -18.97 12.54 3.78
C HIS A 318 -18.31 13.15 5.01
N THR A 319 -17.08 13.71 4.88
CA THR A 319 -16.36 14.34 5.99
C THR A 319 -17.08 15.59 6.51
N ILE A 320 -17.75 16.34 5.63
CA ILE A 320 -18.56 17.49 6.02
C ILE A 320 -19.95 17.07 6.53
N ILE A 321 -20.54 16.05 5.90
CA ILE A 321 -21.94 15.67 6.14
C ILE A 321 -22.04 14.65 7.29
N GLY A 322 -21.02 13.78 7.46
CA GLY A 322 -21.03 12.69 8.43
C GLY A 322 -20.39 12.98 9.79
N ALA A 323 -19.75 14.09 9.97
CA ALA A 323 -19.01 14.45 11.17
C ALA A 323 -19.90 14.75 12.41
N GLY A 324 -21.20 14.48 12.34
CA GLY A 324 -22.17 14.70 13.44
C GLY A 324 -21.95 13.85 14.71
N ASN A 325 -21.00 12.91 14.73
CA ASN A 325 -20.66 12.12 15.91
C ASN A 325 -19.34 12.54 16.60
N GLN A 326 -18.61 13.47 16.01
CA GLN A 326 -17.46 14.10 16.66
C GLN A 326 -17.78 15.58 16.90
N ALA A 327 -17.33 16.13 18.03
CA ALA A 327 -17.64 17.49 18.45
C ALA A 327 -17.20 18.53 17.40
N GLY A 328 -18.14 19.10 16.65
CA GLY A 328 -17.92 20.11 15.60
C GLY A 328 -18.57 19.83 14.24
N GLY A 329 -18.92 18.58 13.91
CA GLY A 329 -19.36 18.21 12.55
C GLY A 329 -20.88 18.34 12.29
N ALA A 330 -21.71 18.34 13.31
CA ALA A 330 -23.18 18.49 13.15
C ALA A 330 -23.56 19.85 12.53
N ASP A 331 -22.75 20.86 12.75
CA ASP A 331 -23.06 22.23 12.36
C ASP A 331 -22.73 22.52 10.89
N ALA A 332 -21.70 21.89 10.31
CA ALA A 332 -21.36 22.05 8.89
C ALA A 332 -22.44 21.49 7.95
N ALA A 333 -22.97 20.29 8.25
CA ALA A 333 -24.07 19.72 7.50
C ALA A 333 -25.33 20.60 7.56
N ASN A 334 -25.58 21.23 8.72
CA ASN A 334 -26.72 22.13 8.91
C ASN A 334 -26.58 23.46 8.14
N LEU A 335 -25.36 23.88 7.81
CA LEU A 335 -25.12 25.07 6.95
C LEU A 335 -25.32 24.75 5.47
N LEU A 336 -24.83 23.59 5.02
CA LEU A 336 -24.91 23.18 3.61
C LEU A 336 -26.33 22.75 3.20
N LYS A 337 -27.05 22.02 4.04
CA LYS A 337 -28.40 21.52 3.74
C LYS A 337 -29.39 22.61 3.34
N PRO A 338 -29.51 23.77 4.05
CA PRO A 338 -30.41 24.85 3.65
C PRO A 338 -30.01 25.51 2.32
N ALA A 339 -28.71 25.74 2.08
CA ALA A 339 -28.21 26.32 0.83
C ALA A 339 -28.48 25.45 -0.39
N LEU A 340 -28.21 24.13 -0.24
CA LEU A 340 -28.58 23.12 -1.24
C LEU A 340 -30.10 23.00 -1.42
N ALA A 341 -30.88 23.09 -0.33
CA ALA A 341 -32.34 22.95 -0.36
C ALA A 341 -33.00 24.14 -1.11
N ARG A 342 -32.46 25.34 -0.99
CA ARG A 342 -32.97 26.53 -1.69
C ARG A 342 -32.50 26.60 -3.14
N GLY A 343 -31.52 25.79 -3.54
CA GLY A 343 -30.92 25.82 -4.87
C GLY A 343 -29.93 26.99 -5.06
N GLU A 344 -29.50 27.59 -3.94
CA GLU A 344 -28.58 28.70 -3.90
C GLU A 344 -27.12 28.29 -4.13
N LEU A 345 -26.82 27.01 -3.93
CA LEU A 345 -25.51 26.39 -4.10
C LEU A 345 -25.58 25.24 -5.09
N ARG A 346 -24.81 25.32 -6.18
CA ARG A 346 -24.61 24.23 -7.12
C ARG A 346 -23.34 23.48 -6.76
N THR A 347 -23.44 22.17 -6.60
CA THR A 347 -22.34 21.35 -6.04
C THR A 347 -22.17 20.06 -6.81
N ILE A 348 -20.93 19.67 -7.01
CA ILE A 348 -20.54 18.29 -7.35
C ILE A 348 -19.94 17.69 -6.09
N ALA A 349 -20.44 16.57 -5.63
CA ALA A 349 -19.88 15.85 -4.49
C ALA A 349 -19.18 14.56 -4.96
N ALA A 350 -18.15 14.12 -4.23
CA ALA A 350 -17.54 12.82 -4.43
C ALA A 350 -17.45 12.06 -3.10
N THR A 351 -17.72 10.76 -3.14
CA THR A 351 -17.73 9.89 -1.95
C THR A 351 -17.54 8.42 -2.34
N THR A 352 -17.35 7.55 -1.37
CA THR A 352 -17.36 6.08 -1.58
C THR A 352 -18.78 5.52 -1.49
N TRP A 353 -18.96 4.25 -1.91
CA TRP A 353 -20.25 3.60 -1.89
C TRP A 353 -20.80 3.40 -0.47
N SER A 354 -19.95 2.99 0.46
CA SER A 354 -20.34 2.78 1.87
C SER A 354 -20.78 4.06 2.54
N GLU A 355 -20.06 5.16 2.32
CA GLU A 355 -20.33 6.48 2.87
C GLU A 355 -21.57 7.11 2.23
N TYR A 356 -21.78 6.90 0.92
CA TYR A 356 -23.00 7.33 0.25
C TYR A 356 -24.25 6.72 0.91
N LYS A 357 -24.23 5.40 1.14
CA LYS A 357 -25.33 4.70 1.81
C LYS A 357 -25.53 5.17 3.26
N GLN A 358 -24.46 5.43 3.96
CA GLN A 358 -24.51 5.81 5.36
C GLN A 358 -25.00 7.23 5.59
N TYR A 359 -24.57 8.21 4.77
CA TYR A 359 -24.74 9.63 5.02
C TYR A 359 -25.69 10.33 4.05
N PHE A 360 -25.76 9.91 2.79
CA PHE A 360 -26.58 10.56 1.76
C PHE A 360 -27.92 9.89 1.54
N GLU A 361 -27.93 8.56 1.38
CA GLU A 361 -29.14 7.79 1.08
C GLU A 361 -30.15 7.81 2.25
N ARG A 362 -29.64 7.87 3.49
CA ARG A 362 -30.49 7.94 4.69
C ARG A 362 -31.06 9.33 4.98
N ASP A 363 -30.50 10.36 4.38
CA ASP A 363 -30.96 11.75 4.58
C ASP A 363 -31.91 12.18 3.45
N ALA A 364 -33.19 12.21 3.71
CA ALA A 364 -34.23 12.54 2.72
C ALA A 364 -34.07 13.95 2.11
N ALA A 365 -33.39 14.89 2.80
CA ALA A 365 -33.14 16.22 2.27
C ALA A 365 -32.01 16.22 1.22
N LEU A 366 -30.96 15.45 1.46
CA LEU A 366 -29.83 15.28 0.53
C LEU A 366 -30.22 14.39 -0.66
N GLU A 367 -30.90 13.27 -0.41
CA GLU A 367 -31.35 12.35 -1.45
C GLU A 367 -32.19 13.05 -2.53
N ARG A 368 -33.01 14.02 -2.14
CA ARG A 368 -33.84 14.82 -3.09
C ARG A 368 -33.05 15.85 -3.88
N ARG A 369 -31.80 16.16 -3.52
CA ARG A 369 -30.97 17.21 -4.12
C ARG A 369 -29.81 16.67 -4.94
N PHE A 370 -29.29 15.52 -4.56
CA PHE A 370 -28.21 14.85 -5.26
C PHE A 370 -28.73 13.75 -6.19
N GLN A 371 -28.08 13.64 -7.35
CA GLN A 371 -28.26 12.53 -8.26
C GLN A 371 -26.95 11.75 -8.37
N MET A 372 -27.02 10.47 -8.10
CA MET A 372 -25.84 9.59 -8.13
C MET A 372 -25.34 9.38 -9.56
N VAL A 373 -24.05 9.50 -9.74
CA VAL A 373 -23.26 9.04 -10.88
C VAL A 373 -22.31 7.97 -10.38
N LYS A 374 -22.54 6.73 -10.79
CA LYS A 374 -21.69 5.61 -10.42
C LYS A 374 -20.39 5.65 -11.22
N VAL A 375 -19.27 5.57 -10.53
CA VAL A 375 -17.93 5.56 -11.12
C VAL A 375 -17.28 4.22 -10.80
N ASP A 376 -17.37 3.32 -11.75
CA ASP A 376 -16.79 1.99 -11.61
C ASP A 376 -15.30 1.96 -12.02
N GLU A 377 -14.61 0.92 -11.59
CA GLU A 377 -13.26 0.64 -12.06
C GLU A 377 -13.28 0.40 -13.57
N PRO A 378 -12.43 1.07 -14.37
CA PRO A 378 -12.40 0.87 -15.82
C PRO A 378 -11.94 -0.54 -16.19
N ASP A 379 -12.35 -1.04 -17.37
CA ASP A 379 -11.79 -2.23 -17.97
C ASP A 379 -10.31 -2.02 -18.39
N ASP A 380 -9.63 -3.08 -18.80
CA ASP A 380 -8.20 -3.03 -19.10
C ASP A 380 -7.91 -2.12 -20.30
N ASP A 381 -8.73 -2.15 -21.34
CA ASP A 381 -8.54 -1.33 -22.54
C ASP A 381 -8.73 0.15 -22.23
N THR A 382 -9.77 0.49 -21.49
CA THR A 382 -10.03 1.86 -21.04
C THR A 382 -8.94 2.36 -20.08
N ALA A 383 -8.48 1.51 -19.16
CA ALA A 383 -7.38 1.85 -18.26
C ALA A 383 -6.08 2.11 -19.02
N CYS A 384 -5.76 1.28 -20.04
CA CYS A 384 -4.61 1.50 -20.91
C CYS A 384 -4.73 2.83 -21.67
N LEU A 385 -5.94 3.15 -22.18
CA LEU A 385 -6.20 4.43 -22.85
C LEU A 385 -5.95 5.63 -21.92
N MET A 386 -6.45 5.56 -20.70
CA MET A 386 -6.23 6.60 -19.67
C MET A 386 -4.74 6.80 -19.39
N LEU A 387 -3.99 5.71 -19.22
CA LEU A 387 -2.55 5.78 -18.92
C LEU A 387 -1.73 6.27 -20.10
N ARG A 388 -2.12 5.94 -21.33
CA ARG A 388 -1.49 6.49 -22.55
C ARG A 388 -1.63 8.02 -22.62
N GLY A 389 -2.76 8.55 -22.16
CA GLY A 389 -2.95 10.00 -22.04
C GLY A 389 -2.00 10.66 -21.03
N LEU A 390 -1.63 9.96 -19.97
CA LEU A 390 -0.73 10.45 -18.92
C LEU A 390 0.76 10.18 -19.21
N LYS A 391 1.05 9.27 -20.14
CA LYS A 391 2.40 8.79 -20.46
C LYS A 391 3.43 9.91 -20.68
N ALA A 392 3.10 10.88 -21.52
CA ALA A 392 4.02 11.95 -21.91
C ALA A 392 4.48 12.78 -20.70
N ARG A 393 3.57 13.06 -19.78
CA ARG A 393 3.84 13.87 -18.58
C ARG A 393 4.76 13.12 -17.61
N TYR A 394 4.48 11.85 -17.34
CA TYR A 394 5.32 11.03 -16.48
C TYR A 394 6.70 10.77 -17.09
N ALA A 395 6.76 10.52 -18.40
CA ALA A 395 8.01 10.39 -19.13
C ALA A 395 8.86 11.67 -19.04
N GLN A 396 8.24 12.84 -19.17
CA GLN A 396 8.91 14.14 -19.02
C GLN A 396 9.36 14.39 -17.57
N HIS A 397 8.53 14.05 -16.59
CA HIS A 397 8.86 14.24 -15.18
C HIS A 397 10.09 13.44 -14.75
N HIS A 398 10.15 12.16 -15.12
CA HIS A 398 11.26 11.28 -14.77
C HIS A 398 12.44 11.40 -15.75
N GLY A 399 12.25 12.03 -16.91
CA GLY A 399 13.27 12.12 -17.95
C GLY A 399 13.62 10.77 -18.59
N VAL A 400 12.68 9.82 -18.60
CA VAL A 400 12.82 8.47 -19.17
C VAL A 400 11.68 8.17 -20.13
N HIS A 401 11.95 7.36 -21.16
CA HIS A 401 10.91 6.93 -22.09
C HIS A 401 10.13 5.75 -21.50
N MET A 402 8.80 5.77 -21.68
CA MET A 402 7.90 4.68 -21.26
C MET A 402 7.37 3.95 -22.48
N LEU A 403 7.55 2.63 -22.53
CA LEU A 403 7.03 1.79 -23.58
C LEU A 403 5.53 1.50 -23.37
N ASP A 404 4.79 1.25 -24.44
CA ASP A 404 3.39 0.84 -24.36
C ASP A 404 3.23 -0.51 -23.65
N SER A 405 4.20 -1.42 -23.80
CA SER A 405 4.26 -2.68 -23.08
C SER A 405 4.30 -2.51 -21.55
N ALA A 406 4.94 -1.43 -21.06
CA ALA A 406 4.94 -1.09 -19.64
C ALA A 406 3.53 -0.70 -19.15
N ILE A 407 2.80 0.07 -19.95
CA ILE A 407 1.42 0.47 -19.64
C ILE A 407 0.50 -0.75 -19.57
N GLN A 408 0.53 -1.61 -20.58
CA GLN A 408 -0.27 -2.83 -20.59
C GLN A 408 0.07 -3.76 -19.41
N THR A 409 1.36 -3.91 -19.12
CA THR A 409 1.81 -4.71 -17.99
C THR A 409 1.40 -4.09 -16.65
N ALA A 410 1.48 -2.76 -16.52
CA ALA A 410 1.06 -2.06 -15.29
C ALA A 410 -0.43 -2.26 -15.02
N VAL A 411 -1.29 -2.17 -16.04
CA VAL A 411 -2.72 -2.42 -15.90
C VAL A 411 -2.98 -3.88 -15.52
N ARG A 412 -2.42 -4.83 -16.26
CA ARG A 412 -2.62 -6.27 -16.03
C ARG A 412 -2.13 -6.71 -14.65
N LEU A 413 -0.91 -6.38 -14.28
CA LEU A 413 -0.32 -6.78 -12.99
C LEU A 413 -0.98 -6.07 -11.82
N SER A 414 -1.32 -4.78 -11.93
CA SER A 414 -2.00 -4.06 -10.86
C SER A 414 -3.39 -4.61 -10.61
N ARG A 415 -4.16 -4.93 -11.65
CA ARG A 415 -5.48 -5.55 -11.50
C ARG A 415 -5.39 -6.87 -10.77
N ARG A 416 -4.40 -7.69 -11.10
CA ARG A 416 -4.28 -9.05 -10.61
C ARG A 416 -3.69 -9.14 -9.20
N TYR A 417 -2.69 -8.34 -8.90
CA TYR A 417 -1.88 -8.48 -7.68
C TYR A 417 -2.00 -7.32 -6.69
N LEU A 418 -2.48 -6.14 -7.10
CA LEU A 418 -2.65 -4.97 -6.24
C LEU A 418 -4.12 -4.69 -5.98
N THR A 419 -4.62 -5.12 -4.82
CA THR A 419 -6.05 -5.11 -4.50
C THR A 419 -6.48 -3.97 -3.58
N GLY A 420 -5.52 -3.25 -2.99
CA GLY A 420 -5.80 -2.18 -2.01
C GLY A 420 -6.34 -0.88 -2.62
N ARG A 421 -6.22 -0.68 -3.93
CA ARG A 421 -6.69 0.50 -4.68
C ARG A 421 -7.29 0.05 -6.01
N GLN A 422 -7.99 0.96 -6.68
CA GLN A 422 -8.63 0.69 -7.97
C GLN A 422 -7.82 1.28 -9.13
N LEU A 423 -8.07 0.75 -10.35
CA LEU A 423 -7.58 1.36 -11.59
C LEU A 423 -8.31 2.70 -11.83
N PRO A 424 -7.66 3.71 -12.41
CA PRO A 424 -6.29 3.71 -12.92
C PRO A 424 -5.21 4.02 -11.88
N ALA A 425 -5.56 4.47 -10.67
CA ALA A 425 -4.59 5.00 -9.68
C ALA A 425 -3.49 4.00 -9.30
N LYS A 426 -3.82 2.71 -9.13
CA LYS A 426 -2.81 1.68 -8.80
C LYS A 426 -1.79 1.46 -9.92
N ALA A 427 -2.21 1.52 -11.18
CA ALA A 427 -1.32 1.38 -12.32
C ALA A 427 -0.48 2.65 -12.55
N VAL A 428 -1.05 3.82 -12.31
CA VAL A 428 -0.29 5.10 -12.30
C VAL A 428 0.83 5.05 -11.28
N GLY A 429 0.54 4.61 -10.04
CA GLY A 429 1.56 4.45 -8.99
C GLY A 429 2.68 3.47 -9.37
N LEU A 430 2.36 2.39 -10.10
CA LEU A 430 3.38 1.47 -10.63
C LEU A 430 4.28 2.12 -11.67
N LEU A 431 3.70 2.84 -12.64
CA LEU A 431 4.47 3.51 -13.69
C LEU A 431 5.33 4.65 -13.13
N ASP A 432 4.80 5.38 -12.16
CA ASP A 432 5.54 6.44 -11.46
C ASP A 432 6.74 5.88 -10.71
N THR A 433 6.55 4.81 -9.95
CA THR A 433 7.64 4.12 -9.23
C THR A 433 8.64 3.49 -10.18
N ALA A 434 8.18 2.83 -11.26
CA ALA A 434 9.06 2.24 -12.26
C ALA A 434 9.88 3.31 -12.99
N GLY A 435 9.28 4.45 -13.33
CA GLY A 435 9.95 5.61 -13.92
C GLY A 435 11.05 6.18 -13.02
N ALA A 436 10.75 6.35 -11.74
CA ALA A 436 11.70 6.80 -10.73
C ALA A 436 12.89 5.83 -10.57
N ARG A 437 12.62 4.50 -10.55
CA ARG A 437 13.66 3.47 -10.44
C ARG A 437 14.56 3.41 -11.68
N VAL A 438 13.97 3.49 -12.88
CA VAL A 438 14.73 3.53 -14.12
C VAL A 438 15.62 4.77 -14.15
N ARG A 439 15.10 5.93 -13.77
CA ARG A 439 15.91 7.15 -13.64
C ARG A 439 17.06 6.98 -12.66
N MET A 440 16.76 6.42 -11.48
CA MET A 440 17.76 6.18 -10.44
C MET A 440 18.83 5.19 -10.92
N SER A 441 18.46 4.15 -11.69
CA SER A 441 19.44 3.19 -12.25
C SER A 441 20.42 3.81 -13.24
N LEU A 442 20.03 4.91 -13.92
CA LEU A 442 20.91 5.65 -14.82
C LEU A 442 21.91 6.55 -14.05
N ASP A 443 21.55 7.00 -12.85
CA ASP A 443 22.33 7.95 -12.06
C ASP A 443 23.16 7.29 -10.95
N THR A 444 22.79 6.07 -10.51
CA THR A 444 23.43 5.36 -9.39
C THR A 444 24.07 4.05 -9.83
N LEU A 445 24.93 3.50 -8.95
CA LEU A 445 25.51 2.18 -9.15
C LEU A 445 24.40 1.09 -9.07
N PRO A 446 24.49 0.06 -9.91
CA PRO A 446 23.57 -1.07 -9.85
C PRO A 446 23.58 -1.78 -8.50
N GLU A 447 22.41 -2.26 -8.09
CA GLU A 447 22.25 -2.97 -6.81
C GLU A 447 23.21 -4.17 -6.64
N PRO A 448 23.40 -5.07 -7.63
CA PRO A 448 24.35 -6.18 -7.52
C PRO A 448 25.78 -5.72 -7.21
N LEU A 449 26.22 -4.62 -7.86
CA LEU A 449 27.55 -4.07 -7.65
C LEU A 449 27.67 -3.43 -6.26
N THR A 450 26.62 -2.73 -5.80
CA THR A 450 26.57 -2.16 -4.45
C THR A 450 26.61 -3.24 -3.37
N GLN A 451 25.89 -4.35 -3.57
CA GLN A 451 25.89 -5.50 -2.65
C GLN A 451 27.27 -6.17 -2.60
N LEU A 452 27.93 -6.34 -3.75
CA LEU A 452 29.29 -6.89 -3.80
C LEU A 452 30.30 -5.99 -3.09
N HIS A 453 30.24 -4.68 -3.29
CA HIS A 453 31.10 -3.74 -2.59
C HIS A 453 30.87 -3.77 -1.07
N ALA A 454 29.61 -3.85 -0.62
CA ALA A 454 29.27 -3.98 0.80
C ALA A 454 29.82 -5.29 1.38
N ARG A 455 29.73 -6.40 0.62
CA ARG A 455 30.25 -7.70 1.05
C ARG A 455 31.77 -7.73 1.09
N LEU A 456 32.45 -7.11 0.11
CA LEU A 456 33.91 -6.92 0.13
C LEU A 456 34.36 -6.10 1.34
N ALA A 457 33.67 -5.00 1.63
CA ALA A 457 33.97 -4.18 2.80
C ALA A 457 33.80 -4.95 4.12
N ALA A 458 32.76 -5.79 4.22
CA ALA A 458 32.54 -6.65 5.39
C ALA A 458 33.67 -7.69 5.57
N LEU A 459 34.12 -8.30 4.47
CA LEU A 459 35.26 -9.23 4.48
C LEU A 459 36.57 -8.55 4.86
N ASP A 460 36.79 -7.33 4.38
CA ASP A 460 37.99 -6.56 4.74
C ASP A 460 37.99 -6.23 6.26
N ILE A 461 36.87 -5.88 6.84
CA ILE A 461 36.72 -5.65 8.29
C ILE A 461 36.99 -6.94 9.09
N GLU A 462 36.41 -8.08 8.65
CA GLU A 462 36.61 -9.37 9.30
C GLU A 462 38.10 -9.77 9.24
N ARG A 463 38.74 -9.59 8.08
CA ARG A 463 40.17 -9.87 7.89
C ARG A 463 41.04 -9.02 8.78
N GLU A 464 40.81 -7.70 8.83
CA GLU A 464 41.54 -6.78 9.72
C GLU A 464 41.40 -7.16 11.18
N ALA A 465 40.21 -7.56 11.63
CA ALA A 465 40.01 -7.98 13.01
C ALA A 465 40.81 -9.25 13.33
N ILE A 466 40.83 -10.26 12.44
CA ILE A 466 41.61 -11.49 12.63
C ILE A 466 43.12 -11.20 12.56
N GLU A 467 43.57 -10.34 11.65
CA GLU A 467 44.98 -9.90 11.56
C GLU A 467 45.46 -9.20 12.84
N GLN A 468 44.62 -8.36 13.45
CA GLN A 468 44.90 -7.70 14.74
C GLN A 468 44.97 -8.73 15.89
N ASP A 469 44.05 -9.68 15.93
CA ASP A 469 44.07 -10.73 16.95
C ASP A 469 45.26 -11.67 16.79
N SER A 470 45.71 -11.96 15.57
CA SER A 470 46.86 -12.81 15.27
C SER A 470 48.19 -12.22 15.76
N VAL A 471 48.28 -10.90 15.96
CA VAL A 471 49.45 -10.24 16.56
C VAL A 471 49.65 -10.64 18.02
N PHE A 472 48.53 -10.89 18.75
CA PHE A 472 48.57 -11.28 20.17
C PHE A 472 48.47 -12.79 20.38
N TYR A 473 47.79 -13.50 19.46
CA TYR A 473 47.56 -14.93 19.47
C TYR A 473 47.92 -15.58 18.12
N PRO A 474 49.21 -15.92 17.88
CA PRO A 474 49.69 -16.41 16.57
C PRO A 474 49.03 -17.74 16.10
N GLU A 475 48.42 -18.48 17.01
CA GLU A 475 47.70 -19.73 16.68
C GLU A 475 46.25 -19.51 16.24
N ALA A 476 45.75 -18.24 16.27
CA ALA A 476 44.38 -17.96 15.92
C ALA A 476 44.21 -17.94 14.38
N SER A 477 43.78 -19.06 13.85
CA SER A 477 43.10 -19.24 12.54
C SER A 477 43.82 -18.78 11.26
N PRO A 478 45.03 -19.29 10.94
CA PRO A 478 45.65 -19.05 9.64
C PRO A 478 44.84 -19.60 8.47
N GLU A 479 44.06 -20.66 8.71
CA GLU A 479 43.16 -21.26 7.71
C GLU A 479 42.02 -20.32 7.36
N ARG A 480 41.41 -19.66 8.34
CA ARG A 480 40.36 -18.68 8.12
C ARG A 480 40.82 -17.45 7.36
N LEU A 481 42.04 -16.98 7.61
CA LEU A 481 42.63 -15.86 6.87
C LEU A 481 42.86 -16.21 5.39
N ALA A 482 43.30 -17.44 5.10
CA ALA A 482 43.46 -17.92 3.75
C ALA A 482 42.09 -18.02 3.03
N GLU A 483 41.06 -18.62 3.67
CA GLU A 483 39.70 -18.67 3.13
C GLU A 483 39.11 -17.28 2.82
N LEU A 484 39.29 -16.31 3.73
CA LEU A 484 38.81 -14.95 3.51
C LEU A 484 39.52 -14.25 2.35
N THR A 485 40.85 -14.51 2.20
CA THR A 485 41.63 -13.96 1.10
C THR A 485 41.19 -14.52 -0.24
N ASP A 486 41.00 -15.83 -0.34
CA ASP A 486 40.51 -16.49 -1.54
C ASP A 486 39.12 -16.01 -1.93
N LEU A 487 38.19 -15.95 -0.96
CA LEU A 487 36.83 -15.47 -1.17
C LEU A 487 36.81 -13.99 -1.59
N ARG A 488 37.65 -13.17 -0.98
CA ARG A 488 37.81 -11.74 -1.34
C ARG A 488 38.26 -11.58 -2.78
N ASP A 489 39.29 -12.36 -3.19
CA ASP A 489 39.87 -12.26 -4.54
C ASP A 489 38.83 -12.72 -5.59
N GLU A 490 38.03 -13.75 -5.29
CA GLU A 490 36.94 -14.20 -6.12
C GLU A 490 35.86 -13.12 -6.28
N LEU A 491 35.36 -12.56 -5.16
CA LEU A 491 34.37 -11.49 -5.21
C LEU A 491 34.89 -10.20 -5.83
N GLN A 492 36.18 -9.91 -5.69
CA GLN A 492 36.79 -8.74 -6.31
C GLN A 492 36.93 -8.91 -7.84
N ALA A 493 37.22 -10.12 -8.31
CA ALA A 493 37.20 -10.43 -9.74
C ALA A 493 35.78 -10.32 -10.33
N GLU A 494 34.75 -10.82 -9.60
CA GLU A 494 33.35 -10.69 -9.98
C GLU A 494 32.92 -9.22 -10.04
N ALA A 495 33.26 -8.42 -9.01
CA ALA A 495 32.98 -6.99 -8.98
C ALA A 495 33.65 -6.25 -10.15
N GLY A 496 34.89 -6.56 -10.47
CA GLY A 496 35.61 -5.98 -11.61
C GLY A 496 34.94 -6.31 -12.96
N HIS A 497 34.44 -7.53 -13.13
CA HIS A 497 33.69 -7.92 -14.32
C HIS A 497 32.37 -7.15 -14.47
N LEU A 498 31.59 -7.10 -13.38
CA LEU A 498 30.31 -6.37 -13.37
C LEU A 498 30.52 -4.86 -13.54
N GLU A 499 31.58 -4.28 -12.98
CA GLU A 499 31.91 -2.87 -13.15
C GLU A 499 32.27 -2.53 -14.61
N ALA A 500 33.04 -3.38 -15.27
CA ALA A 500 33.36 -3.23 -16.69
C ALA A 500 32.10 -3.32 -17.55
N GLN A 501 31.23 -4.28 -17.29
CA GLN A 501 29.92 -4.41 -17.95
C GLN A 501 29.07 -3.15 -17.75
N TYR A 502 28.95 -2.66 -16.50
CA TYR A 502 28.18 -1.47 -16.19
C TYR A 502 28.68 -0.22 -16.92
N GLN A 503 30.00 -0.01 -17.00
CA GLN A 503 30.58 1.12 -17.72
C GLN A 503 30.28 1.07 -19.23
N GLN A 504 30.30 -0.11 -19.83
CA GLN A 504 29.92 -0.30 -21.23
C GLN A 504 28.43 -0.02 -21.47
N GLU A 505 27.54 -0.59 -20.62
CA GLU A 505 26.11 -0.33 -20.70
C GLU A 505 25.80 1.16 -20.53
N LYS A 506 26.44 1.82 -19.57
CA LYS A 506 26.27 3.25 -19.30
C LYS A 506 26.72 4.13 -20.48
N ALA A 507 27.83 3.82 -21.08
CA ALA A 507 28.33 4.55 -22.25
C ALA A 507 27.36 4.43 -23.45
N LEU A 508 26.86 3.22 -23.73
CA LEU A 508 25.86 2.99 -24.77
C LEU A 508 24.54 3.70 -24.47
N ALA A 509 24.08 3.64 -23.21
CA ALA A 509 22.85 4.33 -22.78
C ALA A 509 22.94 5.85 -22.98
N GLN A 510 24.07 6.46 -22.62
CA GLN A 510 24.30 7.89 -22.82
C GLN A 510 24.29 8.28 -24.31
N GLN A 511 24.92 7.48 -25.17
CA GLN A 511 24.91 7.70 -26.63
C GLN A 511 23.48 7.61 -27.18
N ILE A 512 22.69 6.61 -26.77
CA ILE A 512 21.29 6.43 -27.19
C ILE A 512 20.44 7.64 -26.74
N MET A 513 20.63 8.11 -25.50
CA MET A 513 19.90 9.27 -24.99
C MET A 513 20.23 10.55 -25.78
N THR A 514 21.49 10.77 -26.13
CA THR A 514 21.92 11.91 -26.96
C THR A 514 21.30 11.86 -28.35
N LEU A 515 21.35 10.71 -29.02
CA LEU A 515 20.74 10.54 -30.36
C LEU A 515 19.22 10.73 -30.33
N ARG A 516 18.55 10.28 -29.27
CA ARG A 516 17.10 10.51 -29.08
C ARG A 516 16.75 11.99 -28.91
N GLN A 517 17.60 12.76 -28.20
CA GLN A 517 17.43 14.22 -28.08
C GLN A 517 17.62 14.93 -29.42
N GLU A 518 18.52 14.43 -30.24
CA GLU A 518 18.79 14.95 -31.60
C GLU A 518 17.77 14.48 -32.63
N GLY A 519 16.85 13.57 -32.27
CA GLY A 519 15.83 12.99 -33.15
C GLY A 519 16.40 12.05 -34.22
N THR A 520 17.59 11.50 -33.99
CA THR A 520 18.26 10.55 -34.89
C THR A 520 17.98 9.10 -34.51
N ASP A 521 18.10 8.19 -35.51
CA ASP A 521 17.86 6.76 -35.28
C ASP A 521 18.92 6.16 -34.34
N SER A 522 18.47 5.50 -33.29
CA SER A 522 19.33 4.84 -32.29
C SER A 522 19.17 3.31 -32.29
N THR A 523 18.50 2.73 -33.28
CA THR A 523 18.10 1.31 -33.32
C THR A 523 19.32 0.37 -33.22
N GLU A 524 20.40 0.70 -33.90
CA GLU A 524 21.62 -0.12 -33.90
C GLU A 524 22.30 -0.15 -32.52
N LEU A 525 22.41 1.01 -31.86
CA LEU A 525 22.96 1.09 -30.53
C LEU A 525 22.07 0.42 -29.46
N GLN A 526 20.74 0.48 -29.64
CA GLN A 526 19.80 -0.25 -28.78
C GLN A 526 19.99 -1.77 -28.92
N GLN A 527 20.24 -2.26 -30.14
CA GLN A 527 20.51 -3.67 -30.36
C GLN A 527 21.85 -4.09 -29.77
N GLN A 528 22.88 -3.26 -29.87
CA GLN A 528 24.17 -3.48 -29.20
C GLN A 528 24.01 -3.51 -27.68
N LEU A 529 23.26 -2.58 -27.09
CA LEU A 529 23.01 -2.55 -25.65
C LEU A 529 22.30 -3.84 -25.21
N ARG A 530 21.26 -4.28 -25.89
CA ARG A 530 20.55 -5.56 -25.58
C ARG A 530 21.47 -6.78 -25.68
N THR A 531 22.38 -6.79 -26.66
CA THR A 531 23.34 -7.88 -26.81
C THR A 531 24.35 -7.91 -25.65
N HIS A 532 24.81 -6.74 -25.19
CA HIS A 532 25.69 -6.65 -24.02
C HIS A 532 25.01 -6.99 -22.70
N GLN A 533 23.75 -6.61 -22.53
CA GLN A 533 22.96 -6.88 -21.32
C GLN A 533 22.62 -8.36 -21.14
N GLY A 534 22.46 -9.12 -22.22
CA GLY A 534 22.10 -10.53 -22.18
C GLY A 534 20.88 -10.82 -21.32
N PHE A 535 21.01 -11.74 -20.35
CA PHE A 535 19.94 -12.14 -19.44
C PHE A 535 19.84 -11.28 -18.16
N ALA A 536 20.89 -10.54 -17.81
CA ALA A 536 21.02 -9.78 -16.55
C ALA A 536 21.43 -8.32 -16.80
N PRO A 537 20.52 -7.45 -17.24
CA PRO A 537 20.82 -6.03 -17.45
C PRO A 537 21.16 -5.35 -16.13
N LEU A 538 22.23 -4.56 -16.11
CA LEU A 538 22.66 -3.79 -14.93
C LEU A 538 21.99 -2.42 -14.86
N LEU A 539 21.60 -1.85 -16.00
CA LEU A 539 20.81 -0.62 -16.05
C LEU A 539 19.61 -0.76 -16.99
N ALA A 540 18.57 0.01 -16.70
CA ALA A 540 17.38 0.12 -17.53
C ALA A 540 17.40 1.47 -18.24
N LEU A 541 17.24 1.46 -19.58
CA LEU A 541 17.17 2.68 -20.39
C LEU A 541 15.76 3.26 -20.42
N ASP A 542 14.78 2.38 -20.54
CA ASP A 542 13.37 2.69 -20.72
C ASP A 542 12.52 1.97 -19.67
N VAL A 543 11.35 2.53 -19.37
CA VAL A 543 10.36 1.82 -18.58
C VAL A 543 9.67 0.79 -19.49
N ASP A 544 9.94 -0.46 -19.26
CA ASP A 544 9.39 -1.61 -19.99
C ASP A 544 8.54 -2.52 -19.07
N ALA A 545 8.03 -3.61 -19.60
CA ALA A 545 7.27 -4.60 -18.85
C ALA A 545 8.06 -5.19 -17.67
N ARG A 546 9.37 -5.34 -17.83
CA ARG A 546 10.28 -5.90 -16.83
C ARG A 546 10.45 -4.95 -15.65
N ALA A 547 10.65 -3.65 -15.93
CA ALA A 547 10.75 -2.62 -14.89
C ALA A 547 9.48 -2.57 -14.02
N VAL A 548 8.31 -2.64 -14.64
CA VAL A 548 7.03 -2.68 -13.93
C VAL A 548 6.88 -3.96 -13.11
N ALA A 549 7.22 -5.12 -13.67
CA ALA A 549 7.15 -6.40 -12.98
C ALA A 549 8.09 -6.45 -11.75
N THR A 550 9.27 -5.83 -11.83
CA THR A 550 10.19 -5.73 -10.69
C THR A 550 9.57 -4.96 -9.53
N VAL A 551 8.89 -3.85 -9.80
CA VAL A 551 8.18 -3.07 -8.76
C VAL A 551 7.09 -3.92 -8.11
N VAL A 552 6.29 -4.64 -8.91
CA VAL A 552 5.24 -5.52 -8.39
C VAL A 552 5.83 -6.66 -7.56
N ALA A 553 6.94 -7.27 -8.02
CA ALA A 553 7.64 -8.32 -7.27
C ALA A 553 8.06 -7.85 -5.87
N ASP A 554 8.62 -6.65 -5.77
CA ASP A 554 9.05 -6.08 -4.49
C ASP A 554 7.87 -5.78 -3.55
N TRP A 555 6.76 -5.26 -4.09
CA TRP A 555 5.58 -4.92 -3.29
C TRP A 555 4.79 -6.15 -2.83
N THR A 556 4.78 -7.21 -3.62
CA THR A 556 3.96 -8.40 -3.37
C THR A 556 4.75 -9.59 -2.84
N GLY A 557 6.06 -9.61 -3.05
CA GLY A 557 6.94 -10.75 -2.79
C GLY A 557 6.76 -11.91 -3.77
N ILE A 558 6.10 -11.68 -4.92
CA ILE A 558 5.95 -12.68 -5.99
C ILE A 558 7.20 -12.65 -6.85
N PRO A 559 7.81 -13.81 -7.17
CA PRO A 559 8.99 -13.84 -8.00
C PRO A 559 8.76 -13.17 -9.37
N HIS A 560 9.72 -12.36 -9.80
CA HIS A 560 9.69 -11.64 -11.07
C HIS A 560 9.45 -12.57 -12.27
N SER A 561 10.06 -13.76 -12.27
CA SER A 561 9.87 -14.77 -13.32
C SER A 561 8.42 -15.23 -13.46
N SER A 562 7.68 -15.31 -12.36
CA SER A 562 6.25 -15.69 -12.35
C SER A 562 5.35 -14.59 -12.90
N LEU A 563 5.71 -13.31 -12.71
CA LEU A 563 4.92 -12.17 -13.17
C LEU A 563 4.96 -11.96 -14.69
N LEU A 564 6.06 -12.35 -15.34
CA LEU A 564 6.28 -12.19 -16.78
C LEU A 564 6.00 -13.46 -17.60
N ARG A 565 5.56 -14.55 -16.97
CA ARG A 565 5.19 -15.78 -17.68
C ARG A 565 4.07 -15.53 -18.68
N ASP A 566 4.16 -16.23 -19.81
CA ASP A 566 3.09 -16.25 -20.80
C ASP A 566 1.98 -17.20 -20.34
N GLU A 567 0.84 -16.62 -19.92
CA GLU A 567 -0.32 -17.37 -19.46
C GLU A 567 -0.84 -18.40 -20.47
N GLN A 568 -0.69 -18.13 -21.77
CA GLN A 568 -1.16 -19.05 -22.81
C GLN A 568 -0.27 -20.29 -22.89
N SER A 569 1.03 -20.09 -22.79
CA SER A 569 2.00 -21.20 -22.75
C SER A 569 1.83 -22.07 -21.49
N ASP A 570 1.65 -21.42 -20.33
CA ASP A 570 1.44 -22.11 -19.05
C ASP A 570 0.13 -22.91 -19.05
N LEU A 571 -0.93 -22.40 -19.66
CA LEU A 571 -2.20 -23.14 -19.80
C LEU A 571 -2.09 -24.36 -20.72
N LEU A 572 -1.29 -24.28 -21.77
CA LEU A 572 -1.08 -25.40 -22.68
C LEU A 572 -0.25 -26.53 -22.05
N SER A 573 0.69 -26.18 -21.14
CA SER A 573 1.56 -27.12 -20.43
C SER A 573 1.11 -27.40 -18.98
N MET A 574 -0.14 -27.04 -18.64
CA MET A 574 -0.63 -27.13 -17.26
C MET A 574 -0.59 -28.54 -16.70
N GLU A 575 -1.00 -29.55 -17.48
CA GLU A 575 -1.00 -30.94 -17.03
C GLU A 575 0.41 -31.38 -16.62
N GLN A 576 1.41 -31.06 -17.42
CA GLN A 576 2.78 -31.40 -17.13
C GLN A 576 3.31 -30.68 -15.89
N SER A 577 2.96 -29.42 -15.72
CA SER A 577 3.33 -28.64 -14.54
C SER A 577 2.70 -29.22 -13.26
N LEU A 578 1.46 -29.68 -13.33
CA LEU A 578 0.77 -30.30 -12.22
C LEU A 578 1.34 -31.70 -11.92
N GLU A 579 1.64 -32.52 -12.94
CA GLU A 579 2.21 -33.86 -12.78
C GLU A 579 3.61 -33.84 -12.15
N ASN A 580 4.38 -32.77 -12.33
CA ASN A 580 5.70 -32.61 -11.71
C ASN A 580 5.65 -32.58 -10.17
N ARG A 581 4.54 -32.17 -9.57
CA ARG A 581 4.36 -32.12 -8.11
C ARG A 581 3.33 -33.11 -7.58
N VAL A 582 2.30 -33.40 -8.36
CA VAL A 582 1.22 -34.35 -8.00
C VAL A 582 1.36 -35.61 -8.81
N VAL A 583 1.95 -36.62 -8.21
CA VAL A 583 2.27 -37.88 -8.90
C VAL A 583 1.09 -38.84 -8.81
N GLY A 584 0.85 -39.62 -9.89
CA GLY A 584 -0.08 -40.73 -9.93
C GLY A 584 -1.56 -40.39 -10.09
N GLN A 585 -1.88 -39.11 -10.40
CA GLN A 585 -3.25 -38.60 -10.52
C GLN A 585 -3.57 -37.98 -11.91
N ARG A 586 -2.94 -38.50 -12.95
CA ARG A 586 -3.05 -37.92 -14.31
C ARG A 586 -4.48 -37.71 -14.80
N PRO A 587 -5.45 -38.65 -14.64
CA PRO A 587 -6.82 -38.43 -15.10
C PRO A 587 -7.49 -37.24 -14.38
N ALA A 588 -7.26 -37.13 -13.06
CA ALA A 588 -7.78 -36.03 -12.25
C ALA A 588 -7.22 -34.67 -12.69
N LEU A 589 -5.90 -34.60 -12.89
CA LEU A 589 -5.21 -33.38 -13.31
C LEU A 589 -5.60 -32.94 -14.72
N CYS A 590 -5.79 -33.90 -15.64
CA CYS A 590 -6.28 -33.62 -16.99
C CYS A 590 -7.71 -33.03 -16.97
N ALA A 591 -8.59 -33.56 -16.14
CA ALA A 591 -9.96 -33.05 -16.02
C ALA A 591 -9.99 -31.60 -15.50
N ILE A 592 -9.16 -31.27 -14.52
CA ILE A 592 -9.00 -29.93 -13.96
C ILE A 592 -8.45 -28.99 -15.04
N ALA A 593 -7.36 -29.38 -15.72
CA ALA A 593 -6.73 -28.55 -16.74
C ALA A 593 -7.63 -28.26 -17.94
N GLN A 594 -8.39 -29.24 -18.42
CA GLN A 594 -9.36 -29.07 -19.49
C GLN A 594 -10.44 -28.04 -19.12
N ARG A 595 -10.98 -28.12 -17.91
CA ARG A 595 -12.01 -27.19 -17.45
C ARG A 595 -11.47 -25.76 -17.33
N LEU A 596 -10.28 -25.60 -16.79
CA LEU A 596 -9.66 -24.29 -16.63
C LEU A 596 -9.30 -23.66 -17.97
N ARG A 597 -8.84 -24.44 -18.96
CA ARG A 597 -8.62 -23.95 -20.33
C ARG A 597 -9.93 -23.48 -20.97
N ALA A 598 -11.01 -24.24 -20.83
CA ALA A 598 -12.30 -23.84 -21.35
C ALA A 598 -12.82 -22.54 -20.74
N ALA A 599 -12.56 -22.32 -19.44
CA ALA A 599 -12.92 -21.08 -18.78
C ALA A 599 -12.09 -19.89 -19.29
N LYS A 600 -10.80 -20.08 -19.46
CA LYS A 600 -9.88 -19.01 -19.96
C LYS A 600 -10.10 -18.62 -21.43
N THR A 601 -10.60 -19.53 -22.24
CA THR A 601 -10.94 -19.24 -23.66
C THR A 601 -12.32 -18.60 -23.83
N GLY A 602 -13.05 -18.35 -22.75
CA GLY A 602 -14.39 -17.74 -22.81
C GLY A 602 -15.49 -18.68 -23.34
N LEU A 603 -15.22 -19.99 -23.41
CA LEU A 603 -16.19 -20.99 -23.88
C LEU A 603 -17.20 -21.43 -22.82
N THR A 604 -16.99 -20.99 -21.57
CA THR A 604 -17.91 -21.25 -20.45
C THR A 604 -18.64 -19.96 -20.04
N PRO A 605 -19.83 -20.05 -19.41
CA PRO A 605 -20.53 -18.86 -18.91
C PRO A 605 -19.66 -18.05 -17.95
N GLU A 606 -19.60 -16.73 -18.14
CA GLU A 606 -18.77 -15.80 -17.35
C GLU A 606 -19.32 -15.50 -15.93
N ASN A 607 -20.46 -16.08 -15.58
CA ASN A 607 -21.19 -15.73 -14.36
C ASN A 607 -20.69 -16.43 -13.09
N GLY A 608 -19.75 -17.36 -13.17
CA GLY A 608 -19.25 -18.13 -12.03
C GLY A 608 -17.74 -18.11 -11.90
N PRO A 609 -17.16 -18.78 -10.87
CA PRO A 609 -15.73 -18.99 -10.76
C PRO A 609 -15.13 -19.67 -11.98
N GLN A 610 -13.83 -19.53 -12.22
CA GLN A 610 -13.11 -20.16 -13.35
C GLN A 610 -13.24 -21.68 -13.34
N GLY A 611 -13.33 -22.29 -12.18
CA GLY A 611 -13.61 -23.70 -11.99
C GLY A 611 -14.03 -24.01 -10.57
N VAL A 612 -14.98 -24.93 -10.42
CA VAL A 612 -15.39 -25.44 -9.10
C VAL A 612 -15.28 -26.96 -9.15
N PHE A 613 -14.41 -27.52 -8.31
CA PHE A 613 -14.08 -28.93 -8.29
C PHE A 613 -14.31 -29.55 -6.91
N LEU A 614 -14.87 -30.73 -6.89
CA LEU A 614 -14.89 -31.57 -5.69
C LEU A 614 -13.84 -32.68 -5.87
N LEU A 615 -12.77 -32.61 -5.09
CA LEU A 615 -11.71 -33.62 -5.06
C LEU A 615 -12.08 -34.68 -4.01
N THR A 616 -12.40 -35.86 -4.47
CA THR A 616 -12.80 -36.98 -3.61
C THR A 616 -11.84 -38.14 -3.75
N GLY A 617 -11.60 -38.87 -2.68
CA GLY A 617 -10.66 -39.99 -2.66
C GLY A 617 -9.94 -40.17 -1.33
N PRO A 618 -9.11 -41.23 -1.20
CA PRO A 618 -8.38 -41.53 0.03
C PRO A 618 -7.49 -40.39 0.51
N SER A 619 -7.18 -40.38 1.78
CA SER A 619 -6.27 -39.41 2.38
C SER A 619 -4.83 -39.57 1.85
N GLY A 620 -4.10 -38.46 1.74
CA GLY A 620 -2.69 -38.50 1.31
C GLY A 620 -2.45 -38.77 -0.17
N THR A 621 -3.47 -38.59 -1.04
CA THR A 621 -3.36 -38.83 -2.50
C THR A 621 -3.00 -37.58 -3.32
N GLY A 622 -2.77 -36.43 -2.68
CA GLY A 622 -2.31 -35.21 -3.34
C GLY A 622 -3.37 -34.15 -3.56
N LYS A 623 -4.54 -34.22 -2.93
CA LYS A 623 -5.62 -33.21 -3.06
C LYS A 623 -5.17 -31.80 -2.67
N THR A 624 -4.55 -31.66 -1.51
CA THR A 624 -4.03 -30.36 -1.03
C THR A 624 -2.83 -29.89 -1.85
N GLU A 625 -1.97 -30.81 -2.27
CA GLU A 625 -0.82 -30.49 -3.13
C GLU A 625 -1.26 -29.96 -4.51
N THR A 626 -2.37 -30.47 -5.03
CA THR A 626 -2.99 -29.94 -6.25
C THR A 626 -3.40 -28.49 -6.09
N ALA A 627 -3.98 -28.12 -4.93
CA ALA A 627 -4.36 -26.75 -4.64
C ALA A 627 -3.14 -25.82 -4.58
N LEU A 628 -2.08 -26.24 -3.91
CA LEU A 628 -0.81 -25.50 -3.84
C LEU A 628 -0.19 -25.31 -5.23
N THR A 629 -0.16 -26.36 -6.02
CA THR A 629 0.43 -26.35 -7.37
C THR A 629 -0.38 -25.46 -8.32
N LEU A 630 -1.71 -25.50 -8.24
CA LEU A 630 -2.58 -24.60 -9.02
C LEU A 630 -2.38 -23.15 -8.63
N ALA A 631 -2.26 -22.84 -7.33
CA ALA A 631 -1.99 -21.48 -6.86
C ALA A 631 -0.65 -20.96 -7.39
N ASP A 632 0.38 -21.79 -7.38
CA ASP A 632 1.71 -21.44 -7.92
C ASP A 632 1.69 -21.25 -9.44
N THR A 633 1.04 -22.15 -10.18
CA THR A 633 1.01 -22.14 -11.65
C THR A 633 0.14 -21.02 -12.19
N LEU A 634 -1.07 -20.83 -11.65
CA LEU A 634 -2.06 -19.88 -12.19
C LEU A 634 -1.89 -18.46 -11.64
N PHE A 635 -1.49 -18.32 -10.38
CA PHE A 635 -1.54 -17.05 -9.64
C PHE A 635 -0.20 -16.62 -9.05
N GLY A 636 0.89 -17.27 -9.47
CA GLY A 636 2.25 -16.80 -9.24
C GLY A 636 2.81 -17.05 -7.84
N GLY A 637 2.23 -17.97 -7.07
CA GLY A 637 2.78 -18.38 -5.78
C GLY A 637 1.80 -19.06 -4.83
N GLU A 638 2.32 -19.85 -3.92
CA GLU A 638 1.53 -20.56 -2.90
C GLU A 638 0.79 -19.61 -1.96
N LYS A 639 1.23 -18.37 -1.83
CA LYS A 639 0.53 -17.30 -1.07
C LYS A 639 -0.84 -16.95 -1.65
N SER A 640 -1.12 -17.32 -2.91
CA SER A 640 -2.42 -17.14 -3.56
C SER A 640 -3.42 -18.24 -3.21
N LEU A 641 -3.07 -19.17 -2.33
CA LEU A 641 -3.97 -20.18 -1.79
C LEU A 641 -4.68 -19.64 -0.53
N ILE A 642 -6.02 -19.70 -0.55
CA ILE A 642 -6.87 -19.40 0.61
C ILE A 642 -7.41 -20.74 1.10
N THR A 643 -7.03 -21.16 2.29
CA THR A 643 -7.47 -22.44 2.87
C THR A 643 -8.50 -22.19 3.96
N ILE A 644 -9.66 -22.83 3.84
CA ILE A 644 -10.73 -22.82 4.84
C ILE A 644 -11.03 -24.25 5.22
N ASN A 645 -10.81 -24.61 6.48
CA ASN A 645 -11.16 -25.93 7.01
C ASN A 645 -12.64 -25.92 7.46
N LEU A 646 -13.49 -26.56 6.67
CA LEU A 646 -14.94 -26.58 6.95
C LEU A 646 -15.33 -27.46 8.13
N SER A 647 -14.41 -28.25 8.69
CA SER A 647 -14.66 -28.97 9.94
C SER A 647 -14.86 -28.04 11.16
N GLU A 648 -14.41 -26.78 11.06
CA GLU A 648 -14.64 -25.76 12.09
C GLU A 648 -16.04 -25.13 12.00
N TYR A 649 -16.77 -25.37 10.91
CA TYR A 649 -18.05 -24.74 10.58
C TYR A 649 -19.21 -25.75 10.57
N GLN A 650 -19.33 -26.50 11.66
CA GLN A 650 -20.37 -27.53 11.81
C GLN A 650 -21.70 -26.99 12.34
N GLU A 651 -21.74 -25.75 12.79
CA GLU A 651 -22.93 -25.15 13.38
C GLU A 651 -23.48 -23.98 12.54
N PRO A 652 -24.82 -23.77 12.55
CA PRO A 652 -25.44 -22.75 11.69
C PRO A 652 -24.93 -21.32 11.92
N HIS A 653 -24.59 -20.99 13.16
CA HIS A 653 -24.14 -19.64 13.52
C HIS A 653 -22.73 -19.32 13.02
N THR A 654 -21.93 -20.32 12.63
CA THR A 654 -20.57 -20.13 12.11
C THR A 654 -20.56 -19.52 10.69
N VAL A 655 -21.69 -19.50 9.98
CA VAL A 655 -21.83 -18.82 8.67
C VAL A 655 -21.43 -17.35 8.74
N SER A 656 -21.75 -16.68 9.87
CA SER A 656 -21.35 -15.28 10.10
C SER A 656 -19.84 -15.06 10.19
N GLN A 657 -19.08 -16.07 10.60
CA GLN A 657 -17.61 -15.98 10.64
C GLN A 657 -17.02 -16.00 9.23
N LEU A 658 -17.62 -16.75 8.30
CA LEU A 658 -17.17 -16.80 6.90
C LEU A 658 -17.53 -15.52 6.14
N LYS A 659 -18.75 -15.03 6.35
CA LYS A 659 -19.35 -13.93 5.58
C LYS A 659 -19.12 -12.55 6.21
N GLY A 660 -18.93 -12.49 7.53
CA GLY A 660 -18.99 -11.27 8.35
C GLY A 660 -20.38 -11.10 9.01
N SER A 661 -20.38 -10.49 10.20
CA SER A 661 -21.60 -10.27 10.99
C SER A 661 -22.39 -9.07 10.45
N PRO A 662 -23.72 -9.19 10.32
CA PRO A 662 -24.57 -8.08 9.91
C PRO A 662 -24.65 -6.98 11.00
N PRO A 663 -25.11 -5.76 10.64
CA PRO A 663 -25.25 -4.66 11.57
C PRO A 663 -26.09 -5.04 12.81
N GLY A 664 -25.58 -4.74 13.99
CA GLY A 664 -26.26 -5.01 15.26
C GLY A 664 -25.84 -6.31 15.97
N TYR A 665 -24.99 -7.14 15.36
CA TYR A 665 -24.46 -8.36 15.97
C TYR A 665 -23.03 -8.16 16.46
N VAL A 666 -22.60 -8.98 17.43
CA VAL A 666 -21.22 -9.01 17.93
C VAL A 666 -20.27 -9.37 16.78
N GLY A 667 -19.19 -8.58 16.58
CA GLY A 667 -18.26 -8.75 15.48
C GLY A 667 -18.62 -7.96 14.22
N TYR A 668 -19.63 -7.08 14.26
CA TYR A 668 -19.88 -6.13 13.17
C TYR A 668 -18.67 -5.24 12.92
N GLY A 669 -18.30 -5.06 11.64
CA GLY A 669 -17.10 -4.32 11.22
C GLY A 669 -15.83 -5.17 11.17
N GLN A 670 -15.86 -6.41 11.67
CA GLN A 670 -14.84 -7.40 11.38
C GLN A 670 -15.27 -8.16 10.13
N GLY A 671 -14.49 -8.09 9.06
CA GLY A 671 -14.78 -8.81 7.82
C GLY A 671 -14.84 -10.33 8.05
N GLY A 672 -15.60 -11.06 7.23
CA GLY A 672 -15.63 -12.53 7.29
C GLY A 672 -14.30 -13.13 6.83
N VAL A 673 -13.93 -14.27 7.39
CA VAL A 673 -12.66 -14.94 7.08
C VAL A 673 -12.51 -15.21 5.58
N LEU A 674 -13.55 -15.72 4.94
CA LEU A 674 -13.55 -16.01 3.50
C LEU A 674 -13.69 -14.74 2.66
N THR A 675 -14.67 -13.89 2.97
CA THR A 675 -14.96 -12.69 2.18
C THR A 675 -13.81 -11.71 2.19
N GLU A 676 -13.16 -11.51 3.34
CA GLU A 676 -12.01 -10.61 3.44
C GLU A 676 -10.77 -11.17 2.75
N ALA A 677 -10.55 -12.49 2.85
CA ALA A 677 -9.43 -13.14 2.16
C ALA A 677 -9.55 -13.03 0.63
N VAL A 678 -10.75 -13.25 0.07
CA VAL A 678 -11.00 -13.14 -1.37
C VAL A 678 -11.01 -11.67 -1.83
N ARG A 679 -11.52 -10.75 -1.01
CA ARG A 679 -11.44 -9.32 -1.29
C ARG A 679 -10.00 -8.84 -1.43
N LYS A 680 -9.12 -9.32 -0.56
CA LYS A 680 -7.68 -9.01 -0.62
C LYS A 680 -6.96 -9.71 -1.77
N ARG A 681 -7.43 -10.88 -2.19
CA ARG A 681 -6.82 -11.70 -3.25
C ARG A 681 -7.89 -12.25 -4.19
N PRO A 682 -8.44 -11.43 -5.09
CA PRO A 682 -9.51 -11.86 -6.00
C PRO A 682 -9.04 -12.88 -7.04
N TYR A 683 -7.75 -12.94 -7.34
CA TYR A 683 -7.11 -13.95 -8.16
C TYR A 683 -6.41 -14.97 -7.26
N SER A 684 -7.14 -16.00 -6.86
CA SER A 684 -6.68 -16.99 -5.90
C SER A 684 -7.31 -18.36 -6.12
N VAL A 685 -6.69 -19.38 -5.53
CA VAL A 685 -7.28 -20.70 -5.35
C VAL A 685 -7.90 -20.74 -3.96
N VAL A 686 -9.18 -21.06 -3.88
CA VAL A 686 -9.90 -21.22 -2.62
C VAL A 686 -10.05 -22.72 -2.35
N LEU A 687 -9.36 -23.21 -1.33
CA LEU A 687 -9.44 -24.58 -0.88
C LEU A 687 -10.41 -24.70 0.30
N LEU A 688 -11.50 -25.42 0.10
CA LEU A 688 -12.48 -25.74 1.13
C LEU A 688 -12.24 -27.20 1.56
N ASP A 689 -11.59 -27.38 2.69
CA ASP A 689 -11.20 -28.70 3.15
C ASP A 689 -12.29 -29.35 3.99
N GLU A 690 -12.47 -30.65 3.84
CA GLU A 690 -13.44 -31.47 4.59
C GLU A 690 -14.90 -30.97 4.47
N VAL A 691 -15.36 -30.75 3.24
CA VAL A 691 -16.72 -30.19 2.98
C VAL A 691 -17.87 -31.06 3.51
N GLU A 692 -17.64 -32.38 3.67
CA GLU A 692 -18.60 -33.32 4.23
C GLU A 692 -18.94 -33.06 5.70
N LYS A 693 -18.08 -32.33 6.41
CA LYS A 693 -18.27 -31.98 7.83
C LYS A 693 -19.01 -30.66 8.04
N ALA A 694 -19.17 -29.87 6.98
CA ALA A 694 -19.80 -28.56 7.07
C ALA A 694 -21.32 -28.66 7.32
N HIS A 695 -21.86 -27.67 8.04
CA HIS A 695 -23.32 -27.53 8.16
C HIS A 695 -23.96 -27.17 6.81
N ARG A 696 -25.20 -27.62 6.59
CA ARG A 696 -25.95 -27.38 5.33
C ARG A 696 -26.05 -25.89 4.97
N ASP A 697 -26.20 -25.00 5.94
CA ASP A 697 -26.30 -23.57 5.71
C ASP A 697 -25.01 -22.96 5.18
N VAL A 698 -23.85 -23.52 5.58
CA VAL A 698 -22.55 -23.16 5.02
C VAL A 698 -22.48 -23.53 3.54
N MET A 699 -22.94 -24.74 3.19
CA MET A 699 -22.96 -25.19 1.79
C MET A 699 -23.94 -24.39 0.94
N ASN A 700 -25.07 -23.96 1.49
CA ASN A 700 -26.04 -23.09 0.81
C ASN A 700 -25.47 -21.70 0.48
N LEU A 701 -24.55 -21.19 1.32
CA LEU A 701 -23.82 -19.95 1.05
C LEU A 701 -22.99 -20.04 -0.22
N PHE A 702 -22.32 -21.17 -0.43
CA PHE A 702 -21.51 -21.41 -1.63
C PHE A 702 -22.32 -21.60 -2.92
N TYR A 703 -23.61 -21.94 -2.83
CA TYR A 703 -24.47 -22.02 -4.00
C TYR A 703 -24.50 -20.70 -4.78
N GLN A 704 -24.61 -19.56 -4.10
CA GLN A 704 -24.61 -18.24 -4.75
C GLN A 704 -23.26 -17.95 -5.42
N VAL A 705 -22.15 -18.35 -4.78
CA VAL A 705 -20.81 -18.17 -5.32
C VAL A 705 -20.63 -18.99 -6.60
N PHE A 706 -21.07 -20.25 -6.59
CA PHE A 706 -20.90 -21.15 -7.76
C PHE A 706 -21.80 -20.76 -8.94
N ASP A 707 -22.97 -20.22 -8.66
CA ASP A 707 -23.97 -19.84 -9.69
C ASP A 707 -23.74 -18.43 -10.26
N ARG A 708 -23.47 -17.46 -9.39
CA ARG A 708 -23.40 -16.03 -9.73
C ARG A 708 -22.01 -15.43 -9.64
N GLY A 709 -21.05 -16.15 -9.08
CA GLY A 709 -19.67 -15.68 -8.94
C GLY A 709 -19.45 -14.58 -7.90
N PHE A 710 -20.42 -14.32 -7.02
CA PHE A 710 -20.26 -13.36 -5.94
C PHE A 710 -20.94 -13.78 -4.64
N MET A 711 -20.48 -13.23 -3.54
CA MET A 711 -21.08 -13.36 -2.21
C MET A 711 -21.19 -11.97 -1.59
N ARG A 712 -22.29 -11.71 -0.88
CA ARG A 712 -22.44 -10.46 -0.10
C ARG A 712 -21.88 -10.67 1.29
N ASP A 713 -20.99 -9.76 1.71
CA ASP A 713 -20.46 -9.77 3.08
C ASP A 713 -21.49 -9.26 4.12
N GLY A 714 -21.10 -9.19 5.39
CA GLY A 714 -21.94 -8.71 6.48
C GLY A 714 -22.36 -7.23 6.34
N GLU A 715 -21.63 -6.44 5.56
CA GLU A 715 -21.93 -5.04 5.27
C GLU A 715 -22.75 -4.86 3.98
N GLY A 716 -23.05 -5.95 3.27
CA GLY A 716 -23.80 -5.94 2.01
C GLY A 716 -22.98 -5.63 0.76
N ARG A 717 -21.64 -5.57 0.86
CA ARG A 717 -20.76 -5.44 -0.29
C ARG A 717 -20.71 -6.75 -1.06
N GLU A 718 -20.69 -6.66 -2.39
CA GLU A 718 -20.50 -7.82 -3.26
C GLU A 718 -19.01 -8.14 -3.39
N ILE A 719 -18.62 -9.34 -2.96
CA ILE A 719 -17.27 -9.87 -3.08
C ILE A 719 -17.23 -10.78 -4.31
N ASP A 720 -16.37 -10.46 -5.27
CA ASP A 720 -16.26 -11.13 -6.56
C ASP A 720 -15.39 -12.39 -6.47
N PHE A 721 -15.94 -13.55 -6.88
CA PHE A 721 -15.28 -14.85 -6.94
C PHE A 721 -15.00 -15.32 -8.38
N ARG A 722 -15.34 -14.53 -9.40
CA ARG A 722 -15.25 -14.95 -10.81
C ARG A 722 -13.81 -15.25 -11.25
N ASN A 723 -12.84 -14.65 -10.60
CA ASN A 723 -11.42 -14.86 -10.89
C ASN A 723 -10.78 -15.92 -10.00
N THR A 724 -11.55 -16.62 -9.18
CA THR A 724 -11.07 -17.68 -8.30
C THR A 724 -11.26 -19.06 -8.93
N VAL A 725 -10.41 -20.00 -8.50
CA VAL A 725 -10.61 -21.43 -8.69
C VAL A 725 -10.97 -22.02 -7.33
N ILE A 726 -12.09 -22.70 -7.24
CA ILE A 726 -12.57 -23.29 -5.99
C ILE A 726 -12.36 -24.79 -6.01
N LEU A 727 -11.59 -25.26 -5.03
CA LEU A 727 -11.33 -26.67 -4.79
C LEU A 727 -11.97 -27.07 -3.46
N MET A 728 -12.82 -28.06 -3.50
CA MET A 728 -13.42 -28.68 -2.31
C MET A 728 -12.79 -30.05 -2.14
N THR A 729 -12.41 -30.42 -0.92
CA THR A 729 -11.93 -31.79 -0.63
C THR A 729 -12.95 -32.54 0.21
N ALA A 730 -13.12 -33.78 -0.09
CA ALA A 730 -13.94 -34.72 0.70
C ALA A 730 -13.30 -36.10 0.75
N ASN A 731 -13.42 -36.74 1.89
CA ASN A 731 -13.06 -38.16 2.04
C ASN A 731 -14.26 -39.09 1.82
N LEU A 732 -15.38 -38.52 1.37
CA LEU A 732 -16.61 -39.25 1.13
C LEU A 732 -16.41 -40.34 0.07
N GLY A 733 -16.82 -41.56 0.38
CA GLY A 733 -16.72 -42.69 -0.53
C GLY A 733 -15.32 -43.28 -0.71
N SER A 734 -14.32 -42.88 0.09
CA SER A 734 -12.95 -43.39 0.00
C SER A 734 -12.87 -44.89 0.13
N ASP A 735 -13.60 -45.48 1.11
CA ASP A 735 -13.63 -46.92 1.33
C ASP A 735 -14.26 -47.67 0.15
N HIS A 736 -15.30 -47.09 -0.45
CA HIS A 736 -15.95 -47.69 -1.62
C HIS A 736 -15.05 -47.64 -2.87
N ILE A 737 -14.29 -46.52 -3.04
CA ILE A 737 -13.30 -46.41 -4.12
C ILE A 737 -12.20 -47.46 -3.95
N MET A 738 -11.67 -47.62 -2.75
CA MET A 738 -10.64 -48.62 -2.46
C MET A 738 -11.14 -50.04 -2.71
N GLN A 739 -12.35 -50.37 -2.22
CA GLN A 739 -12.94 -51.68 -2.41
C GLN A 739 -13.20 -51.98 -3.91
N LEU A 740 -13.73 -51.02 -4.67
CA LEU A 740 -13.95 -51.23 -6.11
C LEU A 740 -12.65 -51.45 -6.87
N LEU A 741 -11.58 -50.73 -6.53
CA LEU A 741 -10.29 -50.85 -7.18
C LEU A 741 -9.54 -52.10 -6.76
N GLU A 742 -9.79 -52.65 -5.57
CA GLU A 742 -9.32 -53.99 -5.18
C GLU A 742 -10.02 -55.09 -5.99
N GLU A 743 -11.35 -54.99 -6.20
CA GLU A 743 -12.14 -55.93 -6.98
C GLU A 743 -11.89 -55.80 -8.50
N LYS A 744 -11.71 -54.56 -8.99
CA LYS A 744 -11.48 -54.25 -10.40
C LYS A 744 -10.36 -53.20 -10.54
N PRO A 745 -9.10 -53.61 -10.63
CA PRO A 745 -7.99 -52.65 -10.76
C PRO A 745 -8.07 -51.78 -12.01
N ASP A 746 -8.74 -52.22 -13.07
CA ASP A 746 -8.93 -51.50 -14.33
C ASP A 746 -10.24 -50.69 -14.39
N ALA A 747 -10.90 -50.44 -13.25
CA ALA A 747 -12.14 -49.66 -13.22
C ALA A 747 -11.93 -48.25 -13.83
N THR A 748 -12.84 -47.86 -14.72
CA THR A 748 -12.80 -46.57 -15.39
C THR A 748 -13.27 -45.45 -14.45
N ASP A 749 -12.94 -44.21 -14.79
CA ASP A 749 -13.46 -43.03 -14.03
C ASP A 749 -15.01 -42.96 -14.06
N ALA A 750 -15.64 -43.46 -15.14
CA ALA A 750 -17.09 -43.55 -15.23
C ALA A 750 -17.67 -44.53 -14.20
N ASP A 751 -17.03 -45.68 -13.99
CA ASP A 751 -17.48 -46.68 -12.99
C ASP A 751 -17.36 -46.11 -11.56
N LEU A 752 -16.28 -45.37 -11.30
CA LEU A 752 -16.08 -44.69 -10.02
C LEU A 752 -17.08 -43.55 -9.78
N HIS A 753 -17.40 -42.78 -10.83
CA HIS A 753 -18.46 -41.73 -10.75
C HIS A 753 -19.83 -42.32 -10.46
N GLU A 754 -20.17 -43.46 -11.12
CA GLU A 754 -21.46 -44.14 -10.87
C GLU A 754 -21.56 -44.64 -9.43
N LEU A 755 -20.46 -45.17 -8.89
CA LEU A 755 -20.37 -45.60 -7.50
C LEU A 755 -20.56 -44.47 -6.50
N LEU A 756 -19.94 -43.30 -6.76
CA LEU A 756 -19.96 -42.15 -5.85
C LEU A 756 -21.23 -41.33 -5.93
N TYR A 757 -21.94 -41.36 -7.06
CA TYR A 757 -23.09 -40.51 -7.28
C TYR A 757 -24.20 -40.63 -6.20
N PRO A 758 -24.62 -41.84 -5.73
CA PRO A 758 -25.56 -41.96 -4.64
C PRO A 758 -25.10 -41.34 -3.33
N LEU A 759 -23.83 -41.51 -2.98
CA LEU A 759 -23.20 -41.00 -1.76
C LEU A 759 -23.16 -39.47 -1.78
N LEU A 760 -22.80 -38.88 -2.92
CA LEU A 760 -22.78 -37.44 -3.11
C LEU A 760 -24.18 -36.83 -3.05
N ARG A 761 -25.16 -37.49 -3.66
CA ARG A 761 -26.59 -37.09 -3.64
C ARG A 761 -27.17 -37.06 -2.25
N ASP A 762 -26.78 -37.99 -1.38
CA ASP A 762 -27.27 -38.06 0.00
C ASP A 762 -26.67 -36.92 0.85
N HIS A 763 -25.52 -36.43 0.45
CA HIS A 763 -24.79 -35.40 1.19
C HIS A 763 -25.02 -33.98 0.65
N PHE A 764 -25.02 -33.81 -0.65
CA PHE A 764 -25.16 -32.50 -1.32
C PHE A 764 -26.53 -32.38 -2.03
N GLN A 765 -27.08 -31.18 -2.02
CA GLN A 765 -28.32 -30.91 -2.80
C GLN A 765 -28.03 -31.04 -4.30
N PRO A 766 -28.96 -31.58 -5.10
CA PRO A 766 -28.80 -31.73 -6.56
C PRO A 766 -28.46 -30.43 -7.29
N ALA A 767 -29.00 -29.30 -6.83
CA ALA A 767 -28.74 -27.99 -7.39
C ALA A 767 -27.27 -27.58 -7.20
N LEU A 768 -26.65 -27.92 -6.08
CA LEU A 768 -25.24 -27.68 -5.80
C LEU A 768 -24.35 -28.60 -6.63
N MET A 769 -24.73 -29.90 -6.74
CA MET A 769 -23.97 -30.89 -7.51
C MET A 769 -23.86 -30.52 -9.00
N ALA A 770 -24.84 -29.84 -9.56
CA ALA A 770 -24.82 -29.39 -10.94
C ALA A 770 -23.80 -28.27 -11.22
N ARG A 771 -23.23 -27.63 -10.17
CA ARG A 771 -22.34 -26.47 -10.29
C ARG A 771 -20.87 -26.78 -10.06
N PHE A 772 -20.55 -27.98 -9.59
CA PHE A 772 -19.16 -28.40 -9.44
C PHE A 772 -18.88 -29.68 -10.25
N GLN A 773 -17.63 -29.83 -10.63
CA GLN A 773 -17.13 -31.05 -11.27
C GLN A 773 -16.49 -31.95 -10.21
N THR A 774 -16.96 -33.20 -10.11
CA THR A 774 -16.33 -34.19 -9.24
C THR A 774 -15.10 -34.76 -9.92
N VAL A 775 -13.98 -34.75 -9.20
CA VAL A 775 -12.68 -35.28 -9.63
C VAL A 775 -12.25 -36.33 -8.64
N ILE A 776 -11.96 -37.53 -9.14
CA ILE A 776 -11.68 -38.68 -8.30
C ILE A 776 -10.16 -38.91 -8.22
N TYR A 777 -9.66 -38.98 -7.00
CA TYR A 777 -8.27 -39.30 -6.69
C TYR A 777 -8.17 -40.76 -6.36
N ARG A 778 -7.25 -41.43 -7.06
CA ARG A 778 -7.01 -42.89 -6.88
C ARG A 778 -5.97 -43.13 -5.77
N PRO A 779 -6.05 -44.27 -5.08
CA PRO A 779 -4.96 -44.71 -4.18
C PRO A 779 -3.62 -44.69 -4.91
N LEU A 780 -2.53 -44.39 -4.20
CA LEU A 780 -1.20 -44.35 -4.78
C LEU A 780 -0.64 -45.75 -4.95
N GLY A 781 -0.26 -46.10 -6.17
CA GLY A 781 0.47 -47.34 -6.47
C GLY A 781 1.94 -47.25 -6.06
N GLN A 782 2.64 -48.41 -6.14
CA GLN A 782 4.04 -48.53 -5.74
C GLN A 782 4.97 -47.55 -6.51
N GLU A 783 4.77 -47.43 -7.82
CA GLU A 783 5.58 -46.53 -8.68
C GLU A 783 5.37 -45.06 -8.33
N ALA A 784 4.12 -44.65 -8.10
CA ALA A 784 3.80 -43.28 -7.69
C ALA A 784 4.37 -42.98 -6.31
N MET A 785 4.27 -43.90 -5.36
CA MET A 785 4.83 -43.73 -4.03
C MET A 785 6.35 -43.60 -4.07
N ARG A 786 7.03 -44.40 -4.88
CA ARG A 786 8.49 -44.33 -5.09
C ARG A 786 8.89 -42.94 -5.63
N ALA A 787 8.18 -42.44 -6.66
CA ALA A 787 8.45 -41.11 -7.21
C ALA A 787 8.26 -39.98 -6.17
N ILE A 788 7.29 -40.12 -5.28
CA ILE A 788 7.07 -39.13 -4.19
C ILE A 788 8.21 -39.24 -3.17
N VAL A 789 8.65 -40.42 -2.79
CA VAL A 789 9.79 -40.62 -1.89
C VAL A 789 11.06 -40.01 -2.49
N GLU A 790 11.34 -40.26 -3.77
CA GLU A 790 12.48 -39.65 -4.48
C GLU A 790 12.43 -38.13 -4.47
N MET A 791 11.26 -37.53 -4.74
CA MET A 791 11.06 -36.09 -4.72
C MET A 791 11.27 -35.50 -3.33
N LYS A 792 10.75 -36.12 -2.28
CA LYS A 792 10.91 -35.65 -0.89
C LYS A 792 12.36 -35.75 -0.42
N LEU A 793 13.06 -36.84 -0.71
CA LEU A 793 14.47 -36.99 -0.37
C LEU A 793 15.36 -36.03 -1.18
N ALA A 794 15.03 -35.75 -2.44
CA ALA A 794 15.72 -34.75 -3.24
C ALA A 794 15.56 -33.30 -2.66
N GLN A 795 14.44 -33.00 -2.00
CA GLN A 795 14.27 -31.76 -1.27
C GLN A 795 15.17 -31.67 -0.04
N VAL A 796 15.31 -32.79 0.69
CA VAL A 796 16.24 -32.89 1.84
C VAL A 796 17.68 -32.72 1.35
N ALA A 797 18.07 -33.40 0.28
CA ALA A 797 19.40 -33.29 -0.32
C ALA A 797 19.73 -31.82 -0.74
N ARG A 798 18.77 -31.11 -1.37
CA ARG A 798 18.93 -29.69 -1.73
C ARG A 798 19.13 -28.81 -0.50
N ARG A 799 18.39 -29.02 0.59
CA ARG A 799 18.57 -28.27 1.85
C ARG A 799 19.94 -28.52 2.46
N LEU A 800 20.42 -29.75 2.44
CA LEU A 800 21.76 -30.12 2.93
C LEU A 800 22.84 -29.45 2.09
N HIS A 801 22.68 -29.42 0.77
CA HIS A 801 23.61 -28.70 -0.10
C HIS A 801 23.61 -27.19 0.15
N GLN A 802 22.43 -26.55 0.31
CA GLN A 802 22.32 -25.11 0.54
C GLN A 802 22.88 -24.65 1.89
N HIS A 803 22.68 -25.45 2.96
CA HIS A 803 23.07 -25.05 4.33
C HIS A 803 24.45 -25.52 4.73
N TYR A 804 24.90 -26.66 4.21
CA TYR A 804 26.14 -27.31 4.63
C TYR A 804 27.13 -27.55 3.49
N GLY A 805 26.74 -27.30 2.22
CA GLY A 805 27.56 -27.59 1.04
C GLY A 805 27.75 -29.09 0.77
N LEU A 806 26.89 -29.95 1.36
CA LEU A 806 27.00 -31.41 1.26
C LEU A 806 26.40 -31.96 -0.02
N GLU A 807 27.18 -32.70 -0.81
CA GLU A 807 26.63 -33.55 -1.89
C GLU A 807 26.04 -34.81 -1.28
N THR A 808 24.76 -35.05 -1.53
CA THR A 808 24.03 -36.19 -0.93
C THR A 808 23.74 -37.23 -1.99
N GLU A 809 24.26 -38.49 -1.76
CA GLU A 809 23.93 -39.68 -2.53
C GLU A 809 22.95 -40.53 -1.75
N ILE A 810 21.87 -40.97 -2.39
CA ILE A 810 20.82 -41.81 -1.77
C ILE A 810 20.78 -43.15 -2.47
N SER A 811 20.86 -44.21 -1.67
CA SER A 811 20.83 -45.57 -2.21
C SER A 811 19.44 -46.01 -2.66
N ASN A 812 19.40 -46.92 -3.63
CA ASN A 812 18.15 -47.57 -4.07
C ASN A 812 17.49 -48.40 -2.97
N SER A 813 18.28 -49.00 -2.07
CA SER A 813 17.78 -49.75 -0.91
C SER A 813 16.97 -48.86 0.04
N LEU A 814 17.40 -47.64 0.27
CA LEU A 814 16.64 -46.66 1.08
C LEU A 814 15.33 -46.26 0.39
N TYR A 815 15.36 -46.04 -0.92
CA TYR A 815 14.13 -45.73 -1.67
C TYR A 815 13.12 -46.87 -1.59
N ASP A 816 13.57 -48.11 -1.76
CA ASP A 816 12.70 -49.27 -1.73
C ASP A 816 12.14 -49.57 -0.32
N ALA A 817 12.95 -49.41 0.71
CA ALA A 817 12.53 -49.56 2.10
C ALA A 817 11.48 -48.50 2.50
N LEU A 818 11.71 -47.22 2.18
CA LEU A 818 10.76 -46.17 2.47
C LEU A 818 9.46 -46.31 1.67
N THR A 819 9.55 -46.72 0.40
CA THR A 819 8.38 -46.98 -0.43
C THR A 819 7.53 -48.09 0.17
N ALA A 820 8.15 -49.22 0.59
CA ALA A 820 7.45 -50.34 1.22
C ALA A 820 6.79 -49.94 2.57
N ALA A 821 7.47 -49.13 3.37
CA ALA A 821 6.95 -48.66 4.64
C ALA A 821 5.77 -47.67 4.47
N CYS A 822 5.68 -46.96 3.35
CA CYS A 822 4.63 -45.96 3.07
C CYS A 822 3.40 -46.54 2.33
N LEU A 823 3.43 -47.76 1.83
CA LEU A 823 2.32 -48.43 1.14
C LEU A 823 1.20 -48.87 2.10
N LEU A 824 0.79 -48.04 3.03
CA LEU A 824 -0.37 -48.29 3.90
C LEU A 824 -1.62 -47.60 3.31
N PRO A 825 -2.75 -48.33 3.20
CA PRO A 825 -3.96 -47.86 2.49
C PRO A 825 -4.55 -46.57 3.04
N ASP A 826 -4.47 -46.37 4.36
CA ASP A 826 -5.26 -45.31 5.06
C ASP A 826 -4.62 -43.93 5.09
N THR A 827 -3.32 -43.83 4.89
CA THR A 827 -2.56 -42.57 5.13
C THR A 827 -1.80 -42.07 3.91
N GLY A 828 -1.56 -42.92 2.90
CA GLY A 828 -0.91 -42.55 1.64
C GLY A 828 0.43 -41.82 1.83
N ALA A 829 0.69 -40.83 1.04
CA ALA A 829 1.94 -40.08 1.06
C ALA A 829 2.21 -39.27 2.36
N ARG A 830 1.23 -39.08 3.25
CA ARG A 830 1.44 -38.45 4.59
C ARG A 830 2.38 -39.23 5.48
N ASN A 831 2.44 -40.55 5.29
CA ASN A 831 3.40 -41.42 6.02
C ASN A 831 4.85 -41.05 5.72
N ILE A 832 5.18 -40.61 4.52
CA ILE A 832 6.53 -40.21 4.14
C ILE A 832 7.02 -39.07 5.03
N ASP A 833 6.20 -38.04 5.22
CA ASP A 833 6.57 -36.87 6.05
C ASP A 833 6.74 -37.31 7.52
N SER A 834 5.90 -38.21 8.00
CA SER A 834 6.03 -38.79 9.34
C SER A 834 7.33 -39.58 9.51
N LEU A 835 7.67 -40.47 8.57
CA LEU A 835 8.90 -41.24 8.58
C LEU A 835 10.14 -40.36 8.47
N LEU A 836 10.14 -39.37 7.58
CA LEU A 836 11.21 -38.40 7.46
C LEU A 836 11.45 -37.66 8.78
N ASN A 837 10.39 -37.14 9.41
CA ASN A 837 10.48 -36.35 10.63
C ASN A 837 10.83 -37.19 11.87
N GLN A 838 10.40 -38.45 11.94
CA GLN A 838 10.59 -39.30 13.12
C GLN A 838 11.84 -40.16 13.04
N GLN A 839 12.27 -40.57 11.87
CA GLN A 839 13.36 -41.52 11.71
C GLN A 839 14.59 -40.92 11.01
N ILE A 840 14.43 -40.17 9.91
CA ILE A 840 15.57 -39.72 9.11
C ILE A 840 16.16 -38.42 9.65
N LEU A 841 15.35 -37.39 9.80
CA LEU A 841 15.83 -36.08 10.19
C LEU A 841 16.45 -36.02 11.60
N PRO A 842 15.97 -36.77 12.63
CA PRO A 842 16.62 -36.75 13.94
C PRO A 842 18.01 -37.39 13.90
N VAL A 843 18.18 -38.54 13.23
CA VAL A 843 19.48 -39.22 13.09
C VAL A 843 20.45 -38.34 12.31
N LEU A 844 20.00 -37.77 11.20
CA LEU A 844 20.78 -36.85 10.35
C LEU A 844 21.22 -35.59 11.11
N SER A 845 20.31 -34.96 11.84
CA SER A 845 20.62 -33.74 12.62
C SER A 845 21.60 -34.03 13.76
N GLN A 846 21.46 -35.15 14.45
CA GLN A 846 22.37 -35.55 15.53
C GLN A 846 23.79 -35.81 14.99
N GLN A 847 23.92 -36.48 13.86
CA GLN A 847 25.20 -36.77 13.24
C GLN A 847 25.86 -35.49 12.67
N LEU A 848 25.10 -34.60 12.02
CA LEU A 848 25.60 -33.31 11.54
C LEU A 848 26.11 -32.43 12.69
N LEU A 849 25.39 -32.36 13.82
CA LEU A 849 25.84 -31.66 15.00
C LEU A 849 27.11 -32.27 15.62
N ALA A 850 27.22 -33.61 15.62
CA ALA A 850 28.43 -34.27 16.10
C ALA A 850 29.65 -33.96 15.22
N GLN A 851 29.49 -33.92 13.90
CA GLN A 851 30.56 -33.53 12.95
C GLN A 851 30.96 -32.05 13.13
N GLN A 852 30.00 -31.16 13.32
CA GLN A 852 30.27 -29.75 13.60
C GLN A 852 31.02 -29.52 14.92
N ALA A 853 30.71 -30.32 15.96
CA ALA A 853 31.38 -30.24 17.25
C ALA A 853 32.86 -30.61 17.19
N VAL A 854 33.25 -31.46 16.21
CA VAL A 854 34.63 -31.90 15.96
C VAL A 854 35.33 -30.98 14.92
N HIS A 855 34.70 -29.93 14.44
CA HIS A 855 35.16 -29.06 13.34
C HIS A 855 35.43 -29.77 12.01
N HIS A 856 34.84 -30.95 11.82
CA HIS A 856 34.88 -31.67 10.55
C HIS A 856 33.86 -31.10 9.56
N LYS A 857 34.30 -30.79 8.33
CA LYS A 857 33.41 -30.38 7.21
C LYS A 857 33.41 -31.50 6.16
N PRO A 858 32.50 -32.48 6.26
CA PRO A 858 32.37 -33.51 5.23
C PRO A 858 31.90 -32.92 3.91
N ALA A 859 32.39 -33.40 2.77
CA ALA A 859 31.99 -32.95 1.44
C ALA A 859 30.82 -33.74 0.86
N ARG A 860 30.74 -35.04 1.22
CA ARG A 860 29.71 -35.95 0.72
C ARG A 860 29.03 -36.69 1.86
N LEU A 861 27.73 -36.93 1.67
CA LEU A 861 26.90 -37.76 2.54
C LEU A 861 26.25 -38.87 1.72
N ARG A 862 26.41 -40.10 2.12
CA ARG A 862 25.69 -41.25 1.57
C ARG A 862 24.63 -41.71 2.56
N LEU A 863 23.39 -41.77 2.08
CA LEU A 863 22.25 -42.32 2.81
C LEU A 863 21.95 -43.73 2.31
N ASP A 864 22.02 -44.70 3.18
CA ASP A 864 21.77 -46.10 2.88
C ASP A 864 20.79 -46.73 3.89
N TRP A 865 20.29 -47.88 3.58
CA TRP A 865 19.38 -48.66 4.42
C TRP A 865 19.96 -50.05 4.68
N ASP A 866 20.04 -50.44 5.94
CA ASP A 866 20.38 -51.75 6.40
C ASP A 866 19.20 -52.37 7.15
N ASP A 867 18.91 -53.65 6.89
CA ASP A 867 17.77 -54.36 7.51
C ASP A 867 17.94 -54.60 9.02
N GLU A 868 19.17 -54.54 9.55
CA GLU A 868 19.46 -54.74 10.97
C GLU A 868 19.60 -53.40 11.72
N ASP A 869 20.29 -52.44 11.12
CA ASP A 869 20.61 -51.12 11.75
C ASP A 869 19.71 -49.98 11.33
N GLY A 870 18.84 -50.19 10.32
CA GLY A 870 17.95 -49.14 9.80
C GLY A 870 18.69 -48.18 8.87
N ILE A 871 18.62 -46.88 9.16
CA ILE A 871 19.24 -45.84 8.33
C ILE A 871 20.72 -45.70 8.66
N VAL A 872 21.55 -45.90 7.65
CA VAL A 872 23.01 -45.76 7.75
C VAL A 872 23.46 -44.50 7.06
N LEU A 873 24.28 -43.69 7.79
CA LEU A 873 24.84 -42.44 7.31
C LEU A 873 26.35 -42.58 7.18
N GLU A 874 26.87 -42.44 5.97
CA GLU A 874 28.30 -42.44 5.71
C GLU A 874 28.74 -41.03 5.25
N PHE A 875 29.69 -40.44 5.95
CA PHE A 875 30.29 -39.16 5.59
C PHE A 875 31.66 -39.39 4.98
N ASP A 876 31.86 -38.92 3.75
CA ASP A 876 33.13 -38.96 3.07
C ASP A 876 33.82 -37.59 3.10
N GLU A 877 35.14 -37.62 3.36
CA GLU A 877 36.02 -36.48 3.22
C GLU A 877 36.47 -36.33 1.76
N LYS A 878 36.75 -35.10 1.33
CA LYS A 878 37.35 -34.83 0.01
C LYS A 878 38.79 -35.32 -0.06
#